data_6959f3f2f4208d7ee0eee7d1985ee0a5
#
_entry.id   6959f3f2f4208d7ee0eee7d1985ee0a5
#
_cell.length_a   1.000
_cell.length_b   1.000
_cell.length_c   1.000
_cell.angle_alpha   90.00
_cell.angle_beta   90.00
_cell.angle_gamma   90.00
#
_symmetry.space_group_name_H-M   'P 1'
#
loop_
_entity.id
_entity.type
_entity.pdbx_description
1 polymer ?
#
loop_
_entity_poly.entity_id
_entity_poly.type
_entity_poly.pdbx_seq_one_letter_code
_entity_poly.pdbx_strand_id
1 'polypeptide(L)'
;MKRSKNFEKRKKFIMELLGDPLYKPMRLREIASLLQLDKSEKKELFDVLDELCAQGKAEVDNKGRYSKVSGKRRDRRKKKDALKAEKQERGRKGRERKEHENEERHFSEKDGTIMEGTFIGHYKGFGFVEVEDQEQDIFIPENDTGSAMHQDKVQILVRNGHKEGKRPEGVVLKVLERGMPSIVGTYQSSRDYGFVISDNPKFSKDIFITRKNSMGAKDGDKVVAEIVDYGSRNRKPEGKITEVLGNLRSPGTDILAIVKSFNIPSVFPDKVLRQADRVPDHVQEADMDGRLDLRDLVTVTIDGEDAKDLDDAISLTKEDGIYHLGVHIADVSNYVQGGSALDREALKRGTSVYLADRVIPMLPERLSNGICSLNQGQDRLTLSCLMDVNEKGKVISHKIAETVIRVDERMCYTDVKNILEDTDDVAKKRYESLIPMFFLMKELSGILRSRRHTRGSIDFDFPESKIILNAAGKAIDVQPYEANVATRIIEDFMLLANETVAQEYCTGDYPFVYRTHENPDPEKIESLLMLLHNEGVNIQKSGQEITPGEIQEILESIEGMPNEAQISRLTLRTMKQAKYTTECSGHFGLAAKYYCHFTSPIRRYPDLQIHRIIHDRLRGRLVREGRTEHYKEILDEVARQSSVCERRADEAERESDKLKKAEYMSYHLGEEYEGIISGVTGWGLYVELPNTVEGLIHINTLRDDYYVFDQDAYGLRGDMTGKIFRLGQKVRVRLADADKMLKTVDFVLAEED
;
A
#
# COMPACT_ATOMS: atom_id res chain seq x y z
N MET A 1 -1.98 41.77 -36.91
CA MET A 1 -3.30 42.05 -36.33
C MET A 1 -3.28 43.42 -35.69
N LYS A 2 -4.15 44.36 -36.10
CA LYS A 2 -4.28 45.68 -35.45
C LYS A 2 -4.85 45.44 -34.03
N ARG A 3 -4.03 45.71 -33.00
CA ARG A 3 -4.47 45.66 -31.59
C ARG A 3 -5.56 46.71 -31.34
N SER A 4 -6.54 46.41 -30.47
CA SER A 4 -7.68 47.25 -30.21
C SER A 4 -7.26 48.60 -29.58
N LYS A 5 -8.00 49.68 -29.84
CA LYS A 5 -7.79 51.00 -29.20
C LYS A 5 -7.81 50.91 -27.66
N ASN A 6 -8.46 49.90 -27.10
CA ASN A 6 -8.53 49.67 -25.66
C ASN A 6 -7.20 49.09 -25.08
N PHE A 7 -6.48 48.26 -25.81
CA PHE A 7 -5.19 47.73 -25.40
C PHE A 7 -4.14 48.83 -25.19
N GLU A 8 -4.04 49.76 -26.13
CA GLU A 8 -3.10 50.90 -26.04
C GLU A 8 -3.47 51.87 -24.89
N LYS A 9 -4.76 52.11 -24.66
CA LYS A 9 -5.22 52.90 -23.51
C LYS A 9 -4.85 52.25 -22.20
N ARG A 10 -5.07 50.93 -22.07
CA ARG A 10 -4.73 50.15 -20.86
C ARG A 10 -3.23 50.12 -20.62
N LYS A 11 -2.44 49.99 -21.69
CA LYS A 11 -0.98 50.02 -21.63
C LYS A 11 -0.45 51.36 -21.10
N LYS A 12 -1.04 52.48 -21.56
CA LYS A 12 -0.69 53.80 -21.05
C LYS A 12 -1.02 53.94 -19.56
N PHE A 13 -2.19 53.48 -19.14
CA PHE A 13 -2.65 53.53 -17.77
C PHE A 13 -1.75 52.66 -16.84
N ILE A 14 -1.37 51.46 -17.24
CA ILE A 14 -0.46 50.61 -16.48
C ILE A 14 0.93 51.21 -16.35
N MET A 15 1.42 51.90 -17.40
CA MET A 15 2.69 52.65 -17.33
C MET A 15 2.64 53.82 -16.36
N GLU A 16 1.51 54.53 -16.28
CA GLU A 16 1.27 55.59 -15.30
C GLU A 16 1.23 55.00 -13.87
N LEU A 17 0.50 53.89 -13.64
CA LEU A 17 0.43 53.19 -12.38
C LEU A 17 1.81 52.72 -11.88
N LEU A 18 2.59 52.08 -12.75
CA LEU A 18 3.96 51.63 -12.41
C LEU A 18 4.92 52.79 -12.16
N GLY A 19 4.57 53.99 -12.62
CA GLY A 19 5.36 55.23 -12.45
C GLY A 19 4.96 56.05 -11.24
N ASP A 20 3.90 55.72 -10.55
CA ASP A 20 3.39 56.44 -9.38
C ASP A 20 4.40 56.38 -8.23
N PRO A 21 4.73 57.47 -7.55
CA PRO A 21 5.64 57.49 -6.40
C PRO A 21 5.18 56.61 -5.22
N LEU A 22 3.89 56.37 -5.09
CA LEU A 22 3.28 55.55 -4.03
C LEU A 22 3.18 54.07 -4.41
N TYR A 23 3.44 53.70 -5.69
CA TYR A 23 3.36 52.34 -6.17
C TYR A 23 4.47 51.49 -5.57
N LYS A 24 4.07 50.38 -4.90
CA LYS A 24 4.99 49.31 -4.44
C LYS A 24 4.97 48.16 -5.43
N PRO A 25 6.09 47.50 -5.76
CA PRO A 25 6.11 46.37 -6.67
C PRO A 25 5.12 45.28 -6.27
N MET A 26 4.17 44.96 -7.15
CA MET A 26 3.05 44.01 -6.92
C MET A 26 3.08 42.88 -7.94
N ARG A 27 2.52 41.76 -7.57
CA ARG A 27 2.30 40.61 -8.48
C ARG A 27 1.10 40.87 -9.39
N LEU A 28 1.03 40.15 -10.51
CA LEU A 28 -0.09 40.26 -11.45
C LEU A 28 -1.47 40.19 -10.77
N ARG A 29 -1.63 39.26 -9.82
CA ARG A 29 -2.89 39.07 -9.06
C ARG A 29 -3.22 40.27 -8.18
N GLU A 30 -2.24 40.87 -7.59
CA GLU A 30 -2.39 42.05 -6.72
C GLU A 30 -2.75 43.28 -7.55
N ILE A 31 -2.12 43.48 -8.72
CA ILE A 31 -2.47 44.54 -9.67
C ILE A 31 -3.89 44.36 -10.21
N ALA A 32 -4.26 43.10 -10.55
CA ALA A 32 -5.60 42.78 -11.03
C ALA A 32 -6.67 43.03 -9.98
N SER A 33 -6.37 42.72 -8.70
CA SER A 33 -7.26 42.97 -7.55
C SER A 33 -7.41 44.49 -7.28
N LEU A 34 -6.30 45.22 -7.31
CA LEU A 34 -6.29 46.68 -7.14
C LEU A 34 -7.16 47.38 -8.20
N LEU A 35 -7.14 46.86 -9.41
CA LEU A 35 -7.89 47.42 -10.55
C LEU A 35 -9.29 46.80 -10.72
N GLN A 36 -9.71 45.89 -9.82
CA GLN A 36 -11.01 45.20 -9.82
C GLN A 36 -11.35 44.52 -11.16
N LEU A 37 -10.36 43.92 -11.82
CA LEU A 37 -10.49 43.31 -13.15
C LEU A 37 -11.14 41.93 -13.09
N ASP A 38 -12.01 41.63 -14.06
CA ASP A 38 -12.61 40.31 -14.25
C ASP A 38 -11.64 39.26 -14.85
N LYS A 39 -12.10 37.98 -15.04
CA LYS A 39 -11.26 36.93 -15.60
C LYS A 39 -10.73 37.20 -17.01
N SER A 40 -11.50 37.88 -17.87
CA SER A 40 -11.11 38.19 -19.26
C SER A 40 -10.10 39.32 -19.31
N GLU A 41 -10.28 40.30 -18.45
CA GLU A 41 -9.42 41.47 -18.34
C GLU A 41 -8.06 41.17 -17.68
N LYS A 42 -7.99 40.15 -16.79
CA LYS A 42 -6.73 39.65 -16.22
C LYS A 42 -5.78 39.10 -17.27
N LYS A 43 -6.31 38.46 -18.33
CA LYS A 43 -5.50 37.97 -19.45
C LYS A 43 -4.92 39.13 -20.24
N GLU A 44 -5.73 40.16 -20.53
CA GLU A 44 -5.28 41.37 -21.23
C GLU A 44 -4.24 42.14 -20.39
N LEU A 45 -4.39 42.21 -19.07
CA LEU A 45 -3.41 42.81 -18.17
C LEU A 45 -2.05 42.06 -18.25
N PHE A 46 -2.06 40.75 -18.31
CA PHE A 46 -0.84 39.94 -18.48
C PHE A 46 -0.14 40.28 -19.79
N ASP A 47 -0.89 40.32 -20.93
CA ASP A 47 -0.35 40.64 -22.24
C ASP A 47 0.25 42.07 -22.29
N VAL A 48 -0.37 43.02 -21.59
CA VAL A 48 0.14 44.38 -21.44
C VAL A 48 1.43 44.46 -20.64
N LEU A 49 1.50 43.76 -19.51
CA LEU A 49 2.70 43.75 -18.67
C LEU A 49 3.85 43.03 -19.35
N ASP A 50 3.58 41.94 -20.05
CA ASP A 50 4.57 41.18 -20.82
C ASP A 50 5.16 42.04 -21.94
N GLU A 51 4.30 42.76 -22.68
CA GLU A 51 4.76 43.69 -23.71
C GLU A 51 5.58 44.85 -23.14
N LEU A 52 5.20 45.38 -21.98
CA LEU A 52 5.98 46.45 -21.31
C LEU A 52 7.35 45.93 -20.83
N CYS A 53 7.42 44.67 -20.39
CA CYS A 53 8.69 44.03 -20.06
C CYS A 53 9.55 43.78 -21.32
N ALA A 54 8.95 43.31 -22.41
CA ALA A 54 9.63 43.11 -23.70
C ALA A 54 10.17 44.44 -24.28
N GLN A 55 9.45 45.55 -24.06
CA GLN A 55 9.88 46.90 -24.46
C GLN A 55 10.91 47.51 -23.48
N GLY A 56 11.27 46.83 -22.41
CA GLY A 56 12.19 47.32 -21.39
C GLY A 56 11.67 48.53 -20.61
N LYS A 57 10.36 48.72 -20.53
CA LYS A 57 9.69 49.81 -19.78
C LYS A 57 9.27 49.35 -18.37
N ALA A 58 9.02 48.07 -18.19
CA ALA A 58 8.78 47.44 -16.91
C ALA A 58 9.78 46.31 -16.67
N GLU A 59 9.98 45.95 -15.42
CA GLU A 59 10.78 44.74 -15.01
C GLU A 59 10.00 43.93 -14.00
N VAL A 60 10.24 42.62 -14.00
CA VAL A 60 9.67 41.68 -13.03
C VAL A 60 10.81 41.13 -12.17
N ASP A 61 10.61 41.11 -10.85
CA ASP A 61 11.60 40.55 -9.92
C ASP A 61 11.46 39.00 -9.77
N ASN A 62 12.39 38.38 -9.07
CA ASN A 62 12.40 36.92 -8.82
C ASN A 62 11.19 36.43 -8.01
N LYS A 63 10.38 37.34 -7.46
CA LYS A 63 9.13 37.02 -6.74
C LYS A 63 7.87 37.28 -7.58
N GLY A 64 8.06 37.60 -8.88
CA GLY A 64 6.96 37.85 -9.83
C GLY A 64 6.28 39.22 -9.67
N ARG A 65 6.96 40.20 -9.08
CA ARG A 65 6.41 41.57 -8.89
C ARG A 65 6.92 42.52 -9.96
N TYR A 66 6.02 43.31 -10.51
CA TYR A 66 6.28 44.27 -11.60
C TYR A 66 6.66 45.64 -11.07
N SER A 67 7.62 46.29 -11.70
CA SER A 67 8.04 47.66 -11.41
C SER A 67 8.51 48.39 -12.66
N LYS A 68 8.55 49.74 -12.62
CA LYS A 68 9.06 50.57 -13.71
C LYS A 68 10.58 50.54 -13.77
N VAL A 69 11.16 50.39 -14.96
CA VAL A 69 12.62 50.44 -15.15
C VAL A 69 13.17 51.84 -14.93
N SER A 70 14.05 52.04 -13.96
CA SER A 70 14.69 53.33 -13.68
C SER A 70 15.83 53.63 -14.67
N GLY A 71 15.88 54.87 -15.17
CA GLY A 71 16.80 55.29 -16.26
C GLY A 71 18.31 55.13 -16.00
N LYS A 72 18.74 54.96 -14.73
CA LYS A 72 20.15 54.73 -14.33
C LYS A 72 20.66 53.32 -14.66
N ARG A 73 19.77 52.35 -14.98
CA ARG A 73 20.16 50.96 -15.31
C ARG A 73 20.37 50.74 -16.83
N ARG A 74 19.87 51.62 -17.69
CA ARG A 74 19.97 51.49 -19.16
C ARG A 74 21.42 51.59 -19.67
N ASP A 75 22.23 52.45 -19.06
CA ASP A 75 23.66 52.61 -19.45
C ASP A 75 24.58 51.55 -18.94
N ARG A 76 24.24 50.95 -17.79
CA ARG A 76 24.98 49.78 -17.25
C ARG A 76 24.75 48.51 -18.06
N ARG A 77 23.56 48.33 -18.67
CA ARG A 77 23.27 47.13 -19.46
C ARG A 77 23.99 47.16 -20.81
N LYS A 78 24.05 48.32 -21.51
CA LYS A 78 24.83 48.44 -22.76
C LYS A 78 26.33 48.20 -22.57
N LYS A 79 26.92 48.61 -21.45
CA LYS A 79 28.32 48.31 -21.11
C LYS A 79 28.55 46.84 -20.71
N LYS A 80 27.54 46.15 -20.13
CA LYS A 80 27.63 44.76 -19.72
C LYS A 80 27.49 43.79 -20.88
N ASP A 81 26.70 44.16 -21.90
CA ASP A 81 26.50 43.31 -23.08
C ASP A 81 27.71 43.41 -24.06
N ALA A 82 28.40 44.54 -24.12
CA ALA A 82 29.68 44.68 -24.86
C ALA A 82 30.83 43.89 -24.21
N LEU A 83 30.89 43.84 -22.85
CA LEU A 83 31.86 43.02 -22.11
C LEU A 83 31.53 41.52 -22.14
N LYS A 84 30.28 41.15 -22.36
CA LYS A 84 29.88 39.73 -22.48
C LYS A 84 30.27 39.12 -23.82
N ALA A 85 30.21 39.92 -24.92
CA ALA A 85 30.63 39.46 -26.25
C ALA A 85 32.13 39.15 -26.29
N GLU A 86 32.96 39.96 -25.63
CA GLU A 86 34.42 39.75 -25.56
C GLU A 86 34.85 38.59 -24.62
N LYS A 87 34.01 38.28 -23.61
CA LYS A 87 34.25 37.14 -22.72
C LYS A 87 33.74 35.80 -23.27
N GLN A 88 32.79 35.80 -24.21
CA GLN A 88 32.31 34.54 -24.80
C GLN A 88 33.30 33.86 -25.75
N GLU A 89 34.18 34.62 -26.39
CA GLU A 89 35.21 34.06 -27.29
C GLU A 89 36.42 33.45 -26.52
N ARG A 90 36.73 33.99 -25.36
CA ARG A 90 37.79 33.42 -24.46
C ARG A 90 37.28 32.31 -23.55
N GLY A 91 35.96 32.18 -23.33
CA GLY A 91 35.35 31.23 -22.43
C GLY A 91 35.11 29.85 -23.00
N ARG A 92 35.16 29.67 -24.33
CA ARG A 92 34.83 28.38 -24.98
C ARG A 92 35.92 27.33 -24.88
N LYS A 93 37.20 27.76 -24.76
CA LYS A 93 38.34 26.84 -24.56
C LYS A 93 38.72 26.58 -23.10
N GLY A 94 38.13 27.31 -22.16
CA GLY A 94 38.34 27.13 -20.71
C GLY A 94 37.21 26.41 -19.98
N ARG A 95 36.08 26.19 -20.61
CA ARG A 95 34.91 25.57 -19.98
C ARG A 95 34.93 24.04 -20.04
N GLU A 96 35.47 23.46 -21.08
CA GLU A 96 35.60 22.01 -21.20
C GLU A 96 36.60 21.38 -20.21
N ARG A 97 37.47 22.19 -19.60
CA ARG A 97 38.45 21.74 -18.60
C ARG A 97 38.04 22.01 -17.15
N LYS A 98 37.04 22.89 -16.92
CA LYS A 98 36.55 23.23 -15.56
C LYS A 98 35.24 22.58 -15.17
N GLU A 99 34.50 21.98 -16.09
CA GLU A 99 33.27 21.26 -15.79
C GLU A 99 33.50 19.85 -15.23
N HIS A 100 34.70 19.28 -15.42
CA HIS A 100 35.12 18.02 -14.80
C HIS A 100 35.84 18.17 -13.43
N GLU A 101 36.18 19.37 -13.01
CA GLU A 101 36.94 19.58 -11.77
C GLU A 101 36.12 20.16 -10.60
N ASN A 102 34.83 20.39 -10.73
CA ASN A 102 34.04 21.09 -9.72
C ASN A 102 32.90 20.26 -9.09
N GLU A 103 32.89 18.93 -9.26
CA GLU A 103 31.88 18.03 -8.66
C GLU A 103 32.36 17.16 -7.51
N GLU A 104 33.65 17.14 -7.21
CA GLU A 104 34.18 16.45 -6.01
C GLU A 104 34.53 17.48 -4.92
N ARG A 105 33.56 17.82 -4.07
CA ARG A 105 33.89 18.29 -2.73
C ARG A 105 34.58 17.12 -2.02
N HIS A 106 35.88 17.14 -1.89
CA HIS A 106 36.63 16.22 -1.03
C HIS A 106 36.21 16.48 0.43
N PHE A 107 35.19 15.77 0.88
CA PHE A 107 34.89 15.67 2.29
C PHE A 107 35.89 14.69 2.90
N SER A 108 36.57 15.09 3.98
CA SER A 108 37.47 14.23 4.73
C SER A 108 36.73 13.60 5.91
N GLU A 109 37.21 12.49 6.43
CA GLU A 109 36.72 11.86 7.69
C GLU A 109 36.69 12.83 8.88
N LYS A 110 37.36 13.98 8.78
CA LYS A 110 37.34 15.05 9.78
C LYS A 110 36.03 15.85 9.76
N ASP A 111 35.25 15.78 8.66
CA ASP A 111 34.01 16.56 8.48
C ASP A 111 32.77 15.81 8.97
N GLY A 112 32.89 14.51 9.24
CA GLY A 112 31.76 13.68 9.71
C GLY A 112 31.98 12.18 9.55
N THR A 113 30.94 11.40 9.83
CA THR A 113 30.93 9.94 9.68
C THR A 113 30.30 9.56 8.35
N ILE A 114 30.95 8.66 7.59
CA ILE A 114 30.40 8.13 6.35
C ILE A 114 29.52 6.92 6.68
N MET A 115 28.29 6.92 6.14
CA MET A 115 27.30 5.84 6.31
C MET A 115 26.65 5.51 4.98
N GLU A 116 26.09 4.31 4.88
CA GLU A 116 25.29 3.87 3.74
C GLU A 116 23.86 3.62 4.18
N GLY A 117 22.89 3.96 3.33
CA GLY A 117 21.47 3.76 3.65
C GLY A 117 20.58 4.01 2.45
N THR A 118 19.27 3.92 2.68
CA THR A 118 18.24 4.12 1.65
C THR A 118 17.68 5.53 1.73
N PHE A 119 17.71 6.26 0.62
CA PHE A 119 17.20 7.64 0.54
C PHE A 119 15.68 7.66 0.36
N ILE A 120 14.98 8.27 1.29
CA ILE A 120 13.55 8.50 1.26
C ILE A 120 13.29 9.96 0.90
N GLY A 121 12.84 10.21 -0.34
CA GLY A 121 12.55 11.55 -0.82
C GLY A 121 11.28 12.15 -0.22
N HIS A 122 11.19 13.48 -0.26
CA HIS A 122 10.02 14.24 0.15
C HIS A 122 9.64 15.25 -0.94
N TYR A 123 8.32 15.53 -1.11
CA TYR A 123 7.81 16.40 -2.17
C TYR A 123 8.39 17.84 -2.16
N LYS A 124 8.88 18.32 -1.03
CA LYS A 124 9.55 19.61 -0.88
C LYS A 124 11.02 19.61 -1.32
N GLY A 125 11.54 18.48 -1.80
CA GLY A 125 12.90 18.35 -2.34
C GLY A 125 13.98 17.92 -1.33
N PHE A 126 13.71 17.93 -0.04
CA PHE A 126 14.57 17.30 0.97
C PHE A 126 14.27 15.80 1.09
N GLY A 127 15.05 15.07 1.88
CA GLY A 127 14.79 13.67 2.16
C GLY A 127 15.39 13.21 3.48
N PHE A 128 15.25 11.92 3.73
CA PHE A 128 15.83 11.24 4.87
C PHE A 128 16.63 10.03 4.37
N VAL A 129 17.63 9.60 5.13
CA VAL A 129 18.32 8.36 4.85
C VAL A 129 18.12 7.42 6.03
N GLU A 130 17.46 6.31 5.73
CA GLU A 130 17.32 5.17 6.64
C GLU A 130 18.60 4.37 6.61
N VAL A 131 19.28 4.27 7.75
CA VAL A 131 20.54 3.52 7.93
C VAL A 131 20.24 2.31 8.80
N GLU A 132 20.68 1.14 8.37
CA GLU A 132 20.55 -0.11 9.13
C GLU A 132 21.25 0.05 10.49
N ASP A 133 20.61 -0.38 11.58
CA ASP A 133 21.08 -0.23 12.97
C ASP A 133 21.11 1.19 13.57
N GLN A 134 20.44 2.18 12.95
CA GLN A 134 20.25 3.51 13.54
C GLN A 134 18.80 3.74 13.94
N GLU A 135 18.56 4.21 15.16
CA GLU A 135 17.20 4.52 15.64
C GLU A 135 16.55 5.73 14.95
N GLN A 136 17.36 6.64 14.42
CA GLN A 136 16.86 7.87 13.81
C GLN A 136 17.36 8.05 12.38
N ASP A 137 16.42 8.37 11.48
CA ASP A 137 16.71 8.73 10.10
C ASP A 137 17.54 10.01 10.03
N ILE A 138 18.48 10.04 9.08
CA ILE A 138 19.37 11.17 8.85
C ILE A 138 18.71 12.14 7.87
N PHE A 139 18.47 13.37 8.30
CA PHE A 139 17.88 14.44 7.48
C PHE A 139 18.86 14.93 6.41
N ILE A 140 18.41 14.96 5.14
CA ILE A 140 19.19 15.48 3.99
C ILE A 140 18.48 16.71 3.44
N PRO A 141 19.04 17.92 3.58
CA PRO A 141 18.48 19.15 3.00
C PRO A 141 18.38 19.07 1.46
N GLU A 142 17.43 19.79 0.86
CA GLU A 142 17.22 19.84 -0.59
C GLU A 142 18.49 20.10 -1.40
N ASN A 143 19.35 20.99 -0.88
CA ASN A 143 20.60 21.36 -1.53
C ASN A 143 21.69 20.29 -1.47
N ASP A 144 21.54 19.29 -0.63
CA ASP A 144 22.54 18.27 -0.31
C ASP A 144 22.09 16.85 -0.75
N THR A 145 20.95 16.73 -1.43
CA THR A 145 20.44 15.46 -2.01
C THR A 145 21.22 15.01 -3.26
N GLY A 146 21.94 15.91 -3.93
CA GLY A 146 22.64 15.60 -5.17
C GLY A 146 21.73 15.12 -6.30
N SER A 147 22.03 13.93 -6.85
CA SER A 147 21.19 13.23 -7.83
C SER A 147 20.36 12.10 -7.20
N ALA A 148 20.35 11.97 -5.88
CA ALA A 148 19.58 10.93 -5.21
C ALA A 148 18.08 11.11 -5.45
N MET A 149 17.40 9.99 -5.66
CA MET A 149 15.95 9.86 -5.80
C MET A 149 15.43 8.88 -4.77
N HIS A 150 14.12 8.90 -4.56
CA HIS A 150 13.46 8.01 -3.61
C HIS A 150 13.83 6.54 -3.84
N GLN A 151 14.14 5.81 -2.77
CA GLN A 151 14.61 4.42 -2.72
C GLN A 151 16.02 4.17 -3.29
N ASP A 152 16.77 5.20 -3.66
CA ASP A 152 18.18 5.00 -4.03
C ASP A 152 19.01 4.57 -2.81
N LYS A 153 19.89 3.59 -2.99
CA LYS A 153 20.92 3.27 -2.01
C LYS A 153 22.05 4.28 -2.13
N VAL A 154 22.31 5.00 -1.06
CA VAL A 154 23.22 6.14 -1.06
C VAL A 154 24.32 6.02 -0.01
N GLN A 155 25.47 6.59 -0.30
CA GLN A 155 26.51 6.86 0.67
C GLN A 155 26.39 8.33 1.09
N ILE A 156 26.33 8.57 2.40
CA ILE A 156 26.17 9.90 2.99
C ILE A 156 27.29 10.24 3.94
N LEU A 157 27.55 11.52 4.11
CA LEU A 157 28.36 12.08 5.18
C LEU A 157 27.44 12.69 6.23
N VAL A 158 27.45 12.16 7.43
CA VAL A 158 26.72 12.72 8.60
C VAL A 158 27.59 13.77 9.25
N ARG A 159 27.08 15.01 9.35
CA ARG A 159 27.86 16.17 9.87
C ARG A 159 28.05 16.05 11.38
N ASN A 160 29.28 16.30 11.85
CA ASN A 160 29.60 16.38 13.27
C ASN A 160 28.99 17.65 13.90
N GLY A 161 28.46 17.56 15.10
CA GLY A 161 27.99 18.74 15.87
C GLY A 161 26.49 18.79 16.15
N HIS A 162 25.87 17.65 16.45
CA HIS A 162 24.47 17.65 16.90
C HIS A 162 24.30 18.39 18.23
N LYS A 163 23.33 19.32 18.27
CA LYS A 163 22.76 19.78 19.55
C LYS A 163 21.82 18.68 20.04
N GLU A 164 21.94 18.27 21.29
CA GLU A 164 20.99 17.36 21.93
C GLU A 164 19.54 17.76 21.57
N GLY A 165 18.75 16.81 21.07
CA GLY A 165 17.36 17.01 20.65
C GLY A 165 17.11 17.42 19.20
N LYS A 166 18.14 17.55 18.32
CA LYS A 166 17.96 17.75 16.88
C LYS A 166 18.36 16.51 16.09
N ARG A 167 17.56 16.18 15.04
CA ARG A 167 17.86 15.08 14.12
C ARG A 167 19.22 15.26 13.46
N PRO A 168 19.99 14.17 13.23
CA PRO A 168 21.25 14.21 12.51
C PRO A 168 21.04 14.71 11.07
N GLU A 169 21.94 15.58 10.59
CA GLU A 169 21.91 16.14 9.25
C GLU A 169 23.08 15.60 8.42
N GLY A 170 22.82 15.22 7.18
CA GLY A 170 23.81 14.63 6.28
C GLY A 170 23.82 15.24 4.87
N VAL A 171 24.78 14.79 4.06
CA VAL A 171 24.95 15.15 2.65
C VAL A 171 25.12 13.87 1.86
N VAL A 172 24.42 13.71 0.73
CA VAL A 172 24.62 12.59 -0.18
C VAL A 172 25.94 12.80 -0.93
N LEU A 173 26.88 11.87 -0.72
CA LEU A 173 28.16 11.84 -1.43
C LEU A 173 28.04 11.15 -2.78
N LYS A 174 27.38 9.98 -2.79
CA LYS A 174 27.26 9.15 -3.97
C LYS A 174 25.99 8.30 -3.93
N VAL A 175 25.39 8.06 -5.08
CA VAL A 175 24.36 7.03 -5.25
C VAL A 175 25.08 5.73 -5.62
N LEU A 176 24.85 4.70 -4.81
CA LEU A 176 25.46 3.37 -4.96
C LEU A 176 24.65 2.50 -5.90
N GLU A 177 23.31 2.52 -5.71
CA GLU A 177 22.36 1.75 -6.48
C GLU A 177 21.08 2.55 -6.68
N ARG A 178 20.48 2.45 -7.88
CA ARG A 178 19.21 3.10 -8.20
C ARG A 178 18.04 2.24 -7.76
N GLY A 179 17.21 2.77 -6.87
CA GLY A 179 16.05 2.06 -6.35
C GLY A 179 14.91 1.99 -7.36
N MET A 180 14.70 3.06 -8.14
CA MET A 180 13.61 3.14 -9.12
C MET A 180 14.12 3.59 -10.49
N PRO A 181 14.33 2.66 -11.43
CA PRO A 181 14.77 3.00 -12.79
C PRO A 181 13.65 3.60 -13.65
N SER A 182 12.39 3.40 -13.26
CA SER A 182 11.22 3.94 -13.96
C SER A 182 10.21 4.50 -12.99
N ILE A 183 9.43 5.48 -13.46
CA ILE A 183 8.32 6.08 -12.70
C ILE A 183 7.02 6.02 -13.50
N VAL A 184 5.91 5.99 -12.78
CA VAL A 184 4.57 6.23 -13.33
C VAL A 184 4.18 7.68 -13.06
N GLY A 185 3.57 8.33 -14.02
CA GLY A 185 3.16 9.71 -13.86
C GLY A 185 2.25 10.21 -14.99
N THR A 186 1.89 11.48 -14.91
CA THR A 186 1.08 12.16 -15.90
C THR A 186 1.96 12.94 -16.85
N TYR A 187 1.81 12.70 -18.15
CA TYR A 187 2.53 13.42 -19.17
C TYR A 187 1.90 14.80 -19.42
N GLN A 188 2.67 15.86 -19.28
CA GLN A 188 2.31 17.20 -19.66
C GLN A 188 3.07 17.61 -20.93
N SER A 189 2.32 17.81 -22.00
CA SER A 189 2.87 18.12 -23.32
C SER A 189 3.14 19.61 -23.51
N SER A 190 4.29 19.94 -24.12
CA SER A 190 4.59 21.25 -24.68
C SER A 190 4.86 21.15 -26.20
N ARG A 191 5.18 22.25 -26.88
CA ARG A 191 5.34 22.24 -28.36
C ARG A 191 6.41 21.24 -28.83
N ASP A 192 7.59 21.24 -28.21
CA ASP A 192 8.76 20.47 -28.67
C ASP A 192 9.29 19.48 -27.62
N TYR A 193 8.71 19.46 -26.42
CA TYR A 193 9.08 18.60 -25.30
C TYR A 193 7.88 18.41 -24.38
N GLY A 194 8.04 17.61 -23.34
CA GLY A 194 7.07 17.48 -22.27
C GLY A 194 7.75 17.12 -20.96
N PHE A 195 6.93 16.95 -19.94
CA PHE A 195 7.36 16.49 -18.62
C PHE A 195 6.46 15.34 -18.16
N VAL A 196 7.04 14.40 -17.42
CA VAL A 196 6.27 13.44 -16.66
C VAL A 196 6.32 13.87 -15.20
N ILE A 197 5.14 14.20 -14.67
CA ILE A 197 4.93 14.48 -13.24
C ILE A 197 4.64 13.16 -12.58
N SER A 198 5.48 12.75 -11.63
CA SER A 198 5.32 11.48 -10.92
C SER A 198 4.05 11.45 -10.09
N ASP A 199 3.38 10.29 -10.05
CA ASP A 199 2.26 10.02 -9.15
C ASP A 199 2.72 9.78 -7.70
N ASN A 200 3.99 9.43 -7.52
CA ASN A 200 4.59 9.28 -6.21
C ASN A 200 5.08 10.63 -5.70
N PRO A 201 4.47 11.20 -4.65
CA PRO A 201 4.84 12.52 -4.11
C PRO A 201 6.25 12.56 -3.51
N LYS A 202 6.88 11.41 -3.26
CA LYS A 202 8.27 11.32 -2.82
C LYS A 202 9.27 11.66 -3.92
N PHE A 203 8.81 11.77 -5.19
CA PHE A 203 9.59 12.31 -6.31
C PHE A 203 9.31 13.81 -6.47
N SER A 204 10.26 14.65 -6.11
CA SER A 204 10.12 16.10 -6.14
C SER A 204 10.46 16.76 -7.48
N LYS A 205 11.01 16.00 -8.45
CA LYS A 205 11.50 16.52 -9.74
C LYS A 205 10.72 15.92 -10.90
N ASP A 206 10.16 16.78 -11.78
CA ASP A 206 9.55 16.32 -13.02
C ASP A 206 10.61 15.78 -13.98
N ILE A 207 10.28 14.70 -14.68
CA ILE A 207 11.17 14.08 -15.68
C ILE A 207 10.97 14.77 -17.03
N PHE A 208 12.04 15.32 -17.57
CA PHE A 208 12.02 15.97 -18.90
C PHE A 208 11.99 14.90 -19.99
N ILE A 209 11.05 15.06 -20.95
CA ILE A 209 10.87 14.13 -22.07
C ILE A 209 11.02 14.89 -23.38
N THR A 210 11.97 14.50 -24.20
CA THR A 210 12.07 15.05 -25.56
C THR A 210 10.93 14.50 -26.44
N ARG A 211 10.52 15.22 -27.47
CA ARG A 211 9.48 14.78 -28.40
C ARG A 211 9.76 13.39 -29.01
N LYS A 212 11.03 13.09 -29.29
CA LYS A 212 11.46 11.76 -29.79
C LYS A 212 11.19 10.64 -28.79
N ASN A 213 11.29 10.93 -27.51
CA ASN A 213 11.15 9.97 -26.41
C ASN A 213 9.73 9.94 -25.84
N SER A 214 8.76 10.66 -26.41
CA SER A 214 7.39 10.76 -25.90
C SER A 214 6.48 9.60 -26.28
N MET A 215 6.92 8.69 -27.17
CA MET A 215 6.13 7.54 -27.63
C MET A 215 4.72 7.90 -28.15
N GLY A 216 4.52 9.17 -28.58
CA GLY A 216 3.22 9.66 -29.03
C GLY A 216 2.21 9.95 -27.92
N ALA A 217 2.62 9.99 -26.66
CA ALA A 217 1.77 10.37 -25.53
C ALA A 217 1.17 11.77 -25.72
N LYS A 218 -0.08 11.93 -25.31
CA LYS A 218 -0.84 13.16 -25.35
C LYS A 218 -0.87 13.83 -23.98
N ASP A 219 -1.22 15.10 -23.96
CA ASP A 219 -1.38 15.84 -22.71
C ASP A 219 -2.43 15.18 -21.80
N GLY A 220 -2.07 14.93 -20.55
CA GLY A 220 -2.92 14.25 -19.56
C GLY A 220 -2.91 12.70 -19.61
N ASP A 221 -2.09 12.10 -20.49
CA ASP A 221 -1.96 10.63 -20.49
C ASP A 221 -1.12 10.15 -19.30
N LYS A 222 -1.55 9.02 -18.72
CA LYS A 222 -0.75 8.24 -17.77
C LYS A 222 0.29 7.44 -18.53
N VAL A 223 1.53 7.51 -18.08
CA VAL A 223 2.67 6.89 -18.75
C VAL A 223 3.63 6.25 -17.75
N VAL A 224 4.37 5.26 -18.24
CA VAL A 224 5.57 4.76 -17.59
C VAL A 224 6.78 5.40 -18.26
N ALA A 225 7.63 6.06 -17.49
CA ALA A 225 8.84 6.70 -17.99
C ALA A 225 10.09 6.09 -17.34
N GLU A 226 11.00 5.58 -18.17
CA GLU A 226 12.34 5.16 -17.77
C GLU A 226 13.22 6.40 -17.59
N ILE A 227 13.99 6.46 -16.51
CA ILE A 227 14.93 7.55 -16.23
C ILE A 227 16.25 7.22 -16.93
N VAL A 228 16.60 8.00 -17.96
CA VAL A 228 17.83 7.81 -18.74
C VAL A 228 18.99 8.61 -18.14
N ASP A 229 18.70 9.78 -17.61
CA ASP A 229 19.64 10.67 -16.94
C ASP A 229 19.01 11.21 -15.66
N TYR A 230 19.63 10.96 -14.52
CA TYR A 230 19.12 11.37 -13.21
C TYR A 230 19.34 12.85 -12.89
N GLY A 231 19.95 13.58 -13.82
CA GLY A 231 20.23 15.00 -13.67
C GLY A 231 21.27 15.30 -12.60
N SER A 232 21.29 16.55 -12.20
CA SER A 232 22.17 17.06 -11.13
C SER A 232 21.44 18.18 -10.38
N ARG A 233 22.10 18.82 -9.40
CA ARG A 233 21.55 19.92 -8.62
C ARG A 233 20.88 21.04 -9.48
N ASN A 234 21.40 21.29 -10.69
CA ASN A 234 20.93 22.36 -11.57
C ASN A 234 20.31 21.86 -12.89
N ARG A 235 20.21 20.53 -13.07
CA ARG A 235 19.69 19.91 -14.27
C ARG A 235 18.58 18.94 -13.91
N LYS A 236 17.40 19.10 -14.53
CA LYS A 236 16.29 18.18 -14.35
C LYS A 236 16.66 16.79 -14.89
N PRO A 237 16.13 15.72 -14.29
CA PRO A 237 16.30 14.39 -14.85
C PRO A 237 15.64 14.30 -16.24
N GLU A 238 16.20 13.44 -17.11
CA GLU A 238 15.69 13.15 -18.44
C GLU A 238 15.23 11.71 -18.53
N GLY A 239 14.13 11.48 -19.24
CA GLY A 239 13.55 10.16 -19.40
C GLY A 239 13.04 9.87 -20.80
N LYS A 240 12.58 8.63 -20.93
CA LYS A 240 11.94 8.11 -22.13
C LYS A 240 10.66 7.41 -21.70
N ILE A 241 9.54 7.74 -22.35
CA ILE A 241 8.28 7.00 -22.16
C ILE A 241 8.44 5.62 -22.78
N THR A 242 8.19 4.59 -21.98
CA THR A 242 8.27 3.18 -22.38
C THR A 242 6.91 2.55 -22.57
N GLU A 243 5.87 3.12 -21.93
CA GLU A 243 4.49 2.64 -22.03
C GLU A 243 3.51 3.81 -21.87
N VAL A 244 2.48 3.88 -22.70
CA VAL A 244 1.34 4.79 -22.56
C VAL A 244 0.17 3.98 -22.03
N LEU A 245 -0.23 4.24 -20.77
CA LEU A 245 -1.28 3.48 -20.08
C LEU A 245 -2.69 3.89 -20.52
N GLY A 246 -2.82 5.11 -21.04
CA GLY A 246 -4.07 5.70 -21.49
C GLY A 246 -4.38 7.04 -20.83
N ASN A 247 -5.51 7.62 -21.22
CA ASN A 247 -5.93 8.88 -20.60
C ASN A 247 -6.50 8.62 -19.20
N LEU A 248 -6.26 9.53 -18.27
CA LEU A 248 -6.73 9.43 -16.89
C LEU A 248 -8.25 9.24 -16.74
N ARG A 249 -9.02 9.70 -17.75
CA ARG A 249 -10.48 9.54 -17.77
C ARG A 249 -10.95 8.20 -18.32
N SER A 250 -10.03 7.40 -18.86
CA SER A 250 -10.36 6.06 -19.39
C SER A 250 -10.54 5.07 -18.24
N PRO A 251 -11.58 4.22 -18.27
CA PRO A 251 -11.83 3.21 -17.24
C PRO A 251 -10.61 2.33 -16.99
N GLY A 252 -10.26 2.11 -15.72
CA GLY A 252 -9.20 1.20 -15.28
C GLY A 252 -7.76 1.69 -15.52
N THR A 253 -7.55 2.87 -16.14
CA THR A 253 -6.20 3.46 -16.31
C THR A 253 -5.59 3.86 -14.96
N ASP A 254 -6.42 4.33 -14.04
CA ASP A 254 -6.06 4.72 -12.68
C ASP A 254 -5.49 3.52 -11.89
N ILE A 255 -6.20 2.40 -11.90
CA ILE A 255 -5.73 1.17 -11.23
C ILE A 255 -4.51 0.58 -11.95
N LEU A 256 -4.49 0.60 -13.30
CA LEU A 256 -3.31 0.16 -14.04
C LEU A 256 -2.06 1.00 -13.71
N ALA A 257 -2.21 2.30 -13.46
CA ALA A 257 -1.12 3.15 -13.00
C ALA A 257 -0.58 2.70 -11.63
N ILE A 258 -1.45 2.30 -10.68
CA ILE A 258 -1.05 1.72 -9.40
C ILE A 258 -0.27 0.41 -9.61
N VAL A 259 -0.80 -0.51 -10.43
CA VAL A 259 -0.12 -1.78 -10.77
C VAL A 259 1.32 -1.54 -11.26
N LYS A 260 1.48 -0.59 -12.17
CA LYS A 260 2.79 -0.24 -12.73
C LYS A 260 3.69 0.47 -11.72
N SER A 261 3.15 1.33 -10.85
CA SER A 261 3.94 2.05 -9.84
C SER A 261 4.54 1.12 -8.79
N PHE A 262 3.85 0.02 -8.48
CA PHE A 262 4.33 -1.03 -7.59
C PHE A 262 5.12 -2.14 -8.33
N ASN A 263 5.39 -1.99 -9.63
CA ASN A 263 6.07 -3.01 -10.44
C ASN A 263 5.44 -4.40 -10.33
N ILE A 264 4.10 -4.47 -10.25
CA ILE A 264 3.35 -5.73 -10.19
C ILE A 264 3.30 -6.32 -11.60
N PRO A 265 3.76 -7.57 -11.82
CA PRO A 265 3.70 -8.23 -13.12
C PRO A 265 2.25 -8.50 -13.54
N SER A 266 1.70 -7.69 -14.46
CA SER A 266 0.29 -7.80 -14.90
C SER A 266 0.08 -8.71 -16.09
N VAL A 267 1.14 -9.06 -16.81
CA VAL A 267 1.10 -9.92 -18.01
C VAL A 267 1.95 -11.15 -17.78
N PHE A 268 1.45 -12.33 -18.18
CA PHE A 268 2.26 -13.54 -18.15
C PHE A 268 3.13 -13.64 -19.40
N PRO A 269 4.42 -14.02 -19.28
CA PRO A 269 5.27 -14.29 -20.44
C PRO A 269 4.72 -15.44 -21.29
N ASP A 270 4.88 -15.38 -22.62
CA ASP A 270 4.44 -16.42 -23.56
C ASP A 270 4.92 -17.84 -23.20
N LYS A 271 6.12 -17.96 -22.64
CA LYS A 271 6.67 -19.24 -22.19
C LYS A 271 5.83 -19.85 -21.07
N VAL A 272 5.31 -19.02 -20.17
CA VAL A 272 4.46 -19.42 -19.05
C VAL A 272 3.09 -19.85 -19.57
N LEU A 273 2.49 -19.04 -20.46
CA LEU A 273 1.20 -19.36 -21.08
C LEU A 273 1.27 -20.67 -21.86
N ARG A 274 2.30 -20.85 -22.70
CA ARG A 274 2.50 -22.12 -23.43
C ARG A 274 2.70 -23.33 -22.51
N GLN A 275 3.27 -23.16 -21.34
CA GLN A 275 3.35 -24.25 -20.37
C GLN A 275 1.98 -24.52 -19.71
N ALA A 276 1.24 -23.48 -19.37
CA ALA A 276 -0.12 -23.59 -18.83
C ALA A 276 -1.06 -24.31 -19.84
N ASP A 277 -0.95 -24.00 -21.12
CA ASP A 277 -1.76 -24.62 -22.17
C ASP A 277 -1.54 -26.15 -22.33
N ARG A 278 -0.40 -26.66 -21.86
CA ARG A 278 -0.08 -28.11 -21.89
C ARG A 278 -0.64 -28.85 -20.67
N VAL A 279 -1.06 -28.14 -19.63
CA VAL A 279 -1.69 -28.77 -18.47
C VAL A 279 -3.07 -29.29 -18.88
N PRO A 280 -3.41 -30.54 -18.55
CA PRO A 280 -4.74 -31.07 -18.82
C PRO A 280 -5.84 -30.23 -18.18
N ASP A 281 -7.05 -30.23 -18.74
CA ASP A 281 -8.22 -29.57 -18.21
C ASP A 281 -9.04 -30.43 -17.23
N HIS A 282 -8.67 -31.71 -17.09
CA HIS A 282 -9.26 -32.68 -16.19
C HIS A 282 -8.17 -33.57 -15.55
N VAL A 283 -8.48 -34.15 -14.41
CA VAL A 283 -7.59 -35.08 -13.70
C VAL A 283 -7.37 -36.33 -14.53
N GLN A 284 -6.10 -36.72 -14.73
CA GLN A 284 -5.75 -37.94 -15.46
C GLN A 284 -5.75 -39.13 -14.50
N GLU A 285 -6.07 -40.33 -15.01
CA GLU A 285 -6.04 -41.56 -14.20
C GLU A 285 -4.66 -41.80 -13.54
N ALA A 286 -3.59 -41.49 -14.26
CA ALA A 286 -2.23 -41.59 -13.72
C ALA A 286 -1.93 -40.66 -12.56
N ASP A 287 -2.63 -39.53 -12.45
CA ASP A 287 -2.48 -38.57 -11.35
C ASP A 287 -3.21 -39.03 -10.07
N MET A 288 -4.16 -39.97 -10.21
CA MET A 288 -4.93 -40.55 -9.11
C MET A 288 -4.21 -41.74 -8.44
N ASP A 289 -3.22 -42.34 -9.10
CA ASP A 289 -2.52 -43.51 -8.58
C ASP A 289 -1.80 -43.21 -7.25
N GLY A 290 -2.06 -44.06 -6.24
CA GLY A 290 -1.49 -43.90 -4.89
C GLY A 290 -2.15 -42.83 -4.03
N ARG A 291 -3.15 -42.09 -4.54
CA ARG A 291 -3.94 -41.13 -3.76
C ARG A 291 -5.09 -41.82 -3.02
N LEU A 292 -5.47 -41.24 -1.89
CA LEU A 292 -6.68 -41.66 -1.17
C LEU A 292 -7.91 -41.12 -1.91
N ASP A 293 -8.80 -42.00 -2.32
CA ASP A 293 -10.05 -41.62 -2.97
C ASP A 293 -11.10 -41.23 -1.92
N LEU A 294 -11.49 -39.96 -1.97
CA LEU A 294 -12.48 -39.32 -1.09
C LEU A 294 -13.66 -38.75 -1.88
N ARG A 295 -13.90 -39.21 -3.12
CA ARG A 295 -14.98 -38.67 -3.99
C ARG A 295 -16.38 -38.98 -3.49
N ASP A 296 -16.55 -39.97 -2.63
CA ASP A 296 -17.83 -40.34 -2.01
C ASP A 296 -18.08 -39.60 -0.69
N LEU A 297 -17.07 -38.82 -0.19
CA LEU A 297 -17.21 -38.02 1.01
C LEU A 297 -17.90 -36.69 0.70
N VAL A 298 -19.00 -36.39 1.40
CA VAL A 298 -19.72 -35.12 1.21
C VAL A 298 -18.79 -33.95 1.48
N THR A 299 -18.58 -33.14 0.45
CA THR A 299 -17.58 -32.07 0.47
C THR A 299 -18.17 -30.79 -0.16
N VAL A 300 -17.96 -29.65 0.47
CA VAL A 300 -18.41 -28.36 0.00
C VAL A 300 -17.29 -27.33 -0.04
N THR A 301 -17.34 -26.40 -1.00
CA THR A 301 -16.58 -25.14 -0.92
C THR A 301 -17.49 -24.02 -0.42
N ILE A 302 -16.97 -23.06 0.35
CA ILE A 302 -17.72 -21.91 0.86
C ILE A 302 -16.86 -20.65 0.67
N ASP A 303 -17.23 -19.83 -0.32
CA ASP A 303 -16.43 -18.69 -0.78
C ASP A 303 -17.28 -17.45 -1.05
N GLY A 304 -16.68 -16.39 -1.55
CA GLY A 304 -17.40 -15.24 -2.10
C GLY A 304 -18.16 -15.62 -3.37
N GLU A 305 -19.26 -14.91 -3.65
CA GLU A 305 -20.11 -15.17 -4.83
C GLU A 305 -19.31 -15.13 -6.16
N ASP A 306 -18.38 -14.19 -6.27
CA ASP A 306 -17.57 -13.93 -7.46
C ASP A 306 -16.25 -14.73 -7.51
N ALA A 307 -15.93 -15.52 -6.48
CA ALA A 307 -14.69 -16.31 -6.40
C ALA A 307 -14.64 -17.34 -7.52
N LYS A 308 -13.48 -17.49 -8.17
CA LYS A 308 -13.25 -18.46 -9.24
C LYS A 308 -12.09 -19.40 -8.93
N ASP A 309 -11.22 -19.01 -8.05
CA ASP A 309 -10.00 -19.70 -7.60
C ASP A 309 -10.25 -20.35 -6.23
N LEU A 310 -11.05 -21.42 -6.23
CA LEU A 310 -11.48 -22.14 -5.03
C LEU A 310 -10.33 -23.00 -4.54
N ASP A 311 -9.61 -22.51 -3.53
CA ASP A 311 -8.43 -23.17 -2.94
C ASP A 311 -8.79 -24.33 -2.01
N ASP A 312 -9.91 -24.23 -1.27
CA ASP A 312 -10.25 -25.11 -0.18
C ASP A 312 -11.66 -25.68 -0.26
N ALA A 313 -11.82 -26.90 0.23
CA ALA A 313 -13.09 -27.57 0.42
C ALA A 313 -13.11 -28.27 1.78
N ILE A 314 -14.29 -28.38 2.36
CA ILE A 314 -14.51 -28.90 3.72
C ILE A 314 -15.42 -30.11 3.69
N SER A 315 -15.06 -31.13 4.47
CA SER A 315 -15.93 -32.22 4.86
C SER A 315 -15.99 -32.32 6.39
N LEU A 316 -17.16 -32.59 6.96
CA LEU A 316 -17.31 -32.71 8.40
C LEU A 316 -18.40 -33.71 8.77
N THR A 317 -18.04 -34.67 9.62
CA THR A 317 -18.96 -35.61 10.31
C THR A 317 -18.68 -35.65 11.80
N LYS A 318 -19.60 -36.17 12.59
CA LYS A 318 -19.43 -36.34 14.02
C LYS A 318 -19.89 -37.77 14.43
N GLU A 319 -18.98 -38.53 15.03
CA GLU A 319 -19.26 -39.88 15.56
C GLU A 319 -18.68 -40.01 16.97
N ASP A 320 -19.45 -40.56 17.89
CA ASP A 320 -19.05 -40.78 19.29
C ASP A 320 -18.41 -39.56 19.99
N GLY A 321 -18.90 -38.34 19.68
CA GLY A 321 -18.38 -37.09 20.25
C GLY A 321 -17.10 -36.58 19.59
N ILE A 322 -16.58 -37.25 18.56
CA ILE A 322 -15.40 -36.85 17.79
C ILE A 322 -15.87 -36.22 16.46
N TYR A 323 -15.35 -35.03 16.14
CA TYR A 323 -15.51 -34.39 14.86
C TYR A 323 -14.43 -34.87 13.90
N HIS A 324 -14.84 -35.47 12.78
CA HIS A 324 -13.95 -35.83 11.68
C HIS A 324 -13.95 -34.70 10.66
N LEU A 325 -12.99 -33.80 10.79
CA LEU A 325 -12.85 -32.62 9.93
C LEU A 325 -11.83 -32.91 8.83
N GLY A 326 -12.26 -32.80 7.57
CA GLY A 326 -11.39 -32.80 6.39
C GLY A 326 -11.25 -31.37 5.85
N VAL A 327 -10.01 -30.89 5.76
CA VAL A 327 -9.64 -29.66 5.04
C VAL A 327 -8.87 -30.07 3.80
N HIS A 328 -9.49 -29.92 2.64
CA HIS A 328 -8.99 -30.39 1.35
C HIS A 328 -8.51 -29.21 0.53
N ILE A 329 -7.20 -29.12 0.29
CA ILE A 329 -6.59 -27.99 -0.41
C ILE A 329 -6.17 -28.40 -1.82
N ALA A 330 -6.46 -27.59 -2.81
CA ALA A 330 -6.10 -27.78 -4.20
C ALA A 330 -4.61 -28.13 -4.35
N ASP A 331 -4.32 -29.30 -4.97
CA ASP A 331 -2.93 -29.74 -5.18
C ASP A 331 -2.31 -29.06 -6.40
N VAL A 332 -2.08 -27.76 -6.29
CA VAL A 332 -1.44 -26.93 -7.33
C VAL A 332 -0.06 -27.44 -7.68
N SER A 333 0.64 -28.04 -6.70
CA SER A 333 2.02 -28.51 -6.86
C SER A 333 2.13 -29.70 -7.81
N ASN A 334 1.03 -30.43 -8.06
CA ASN A 334 0.98 -31.47 -9.07
C ASN A 334 1.16 -30.89 -10.50
N TYR A 335 0.63 -29.71 -10.74
CA TYR A 335 0.65 -29.04 -12.07
C TYR A 335 1.78 -28.03 -12.21
N VAL A 336 2.20 -27.38 -11.13
CA VAL A 336 3.27 -26.37 -11.09
C VAL A 336 4.55 -26.96 -10.52
N GLN A 337 5.29 -27.69 -11.37
CA GLN A 337 6.52 -28.34 -10.98
C GLN A 337 7.65 -27.37 -10.64
N GLY A 338 8.42 -27.68 -9.58
CA GLY A 338 9.54 -26.85 -9.12
C GLY A 338 10.56 -26.59 -10.23
N GLY A 339 11.06 -25.34 -10.34
CA GLY A 339 12.00 -24.89 -11.35
C GLY A 339 11.43 -24.75 -12.78
N SER A 340 10.14 -24.95 -12.99
CA SER A 340 9.46 -24.76 -14.28
C SER A 340 9.29 -23.26 -14.62
N ALA A 341 8.82 -22.93 -15.82
CA ALA A 341 8.51 -21.54 -16.17
C ALA A 341 7.35 -20.99 -15.36
N LEU A 342 6.32 -21.82 -15.10
CA LEU A 342 5.19 -21.49 -14.22
C LEU A 342 5.68 -21.21 -12.79
N ASP A 343 6.53 -22.06 -12.26
CA ASP A 343 7.06 -21.91 -10.91
C ASP A 343 7.88 -20.64 -10.72
N ARG A 344 8.82 -20.36 -11.63
CA ARG A 344 9.63 -19.13 -11.56
C ARG A 344 8.78 -17.87 -11.65
N GLU A 345 7.72 -17.89 -12.47
CA GLU A 345 6.81 -16.75 -12.56
C GLU A 345 5.94 -16.63 -11.30
N ALA A 346 5.48 -17.76 -10.73
CA ALA A 346 4.74 -17.78 -9.48
C ALA A 346 5.57 -17.22 -8.31
N LEU A 347 6.85 -17.63 -8.17
CA LEU A 347 7.76 -17.09 -7.16
C LEU A 347 8.00 -15.58 -7.36
N LYS A 348 8.19 -15.14 -8.62
CA LYS A 348 8.38 -13.71 -8.93
C LYS A 348 7.15 -12.88 -8.53
N ARG A 349 5.94 -13.39 -8.71
CA ARG A 349 4.68 -12.76 -8.29
C ARG A 349 4.49 -12.86 -6.78
N GLY A 350 4.82 -14.00 -6.20
CA GLY A 350 4.75 -14.32 -4.77
C GLY A 350 3.33 -14.51 -4.24
N THR A 351 2.41 -13.68 -4.70
CA THR A 351 0.98 -13.72 -4.34
C THR A 351 0.10 -13.17 -5.46
N SER A 352 -1.19 -13.53 -5.47
CA SER A 352 -2.22 -12.79 -6.22
C SER A 352 -2.45 -11.42 -5.59
N VAL A 353 -2.87 -10.43 -6.38
CA VAL A 353 -3.13 -9.06 -5.92
C VAL A 353 -4.58 -8.70 -6.23
N TYR A 354 -5.34 -8.32 -5.21
CA TYR A 354 -6.77 -8.03 -5.28
C TYR A 354 -7.01 -6.52 -5.27
N LEU A 355 -7.24 -5.94 -6.44
CA LEU A 355 -7.48 -4.51 -6.59
C LEU A 355 -8.98 -4.24 -6.71
N ALA A 356 -9.40 -3.00 -6.51
CA ALA A 356 -10.81 -2.64 -6.48
C ALA A 356 -11.60 -3.05 -7.76
N ASP A 357 -10.96 -3.09 -8.93
CA ASP A 357 -11.61 -3.40 -10.21
C ASP A 357 -11.15 -4.72 -10.86
N ARG A 358 -10.09 -5.35 -10.36
CA ARG A 358 -9.50 -6.57 -10.95
C ARG A 358 -8.62 -7.34 -9.98
N VAL A 359 -8.44 -8.63 -10.31
CA VAL A 359 -7.43 -9.47 -9.67
C VAL A 359 -6.26 -9.68 -10.63
N ILE A 360 -5.04 -9.57 -10.13
CA ILE A 360 -3.83 -9.98 -10.85
C ILE A 360 -3.38 -11.30 -10.26
N PRO A 361 -3.64 -12.44 -10.92
CA PRO A 361 -3.43 -13.74 -10.32
C PRO A 361 -1.95 -14.13 -10.28
N MET A 362 -1.57 -14.93 -9.28
CA MET A 362 -0.24 -15.54 -9.19
C MET A 362 -0.01 -16.57 -10.32
N LEU A 363 -1.03 -17.31 -10.69
CA LEU A 363 -1.01 -18.34 -11.74
C LEU A 363 -1.93 -17.96 -12.90
N PRO A 364 -1.65 -18.41 -14.14
CA PRO A 364 -2.58 -18.23 -15.27
C PRO A 364 -3.98 -18.78 -14.96
N GLU A 365 -5.03 -18.10 -15.45
CA GLU A 365 -6.43 -18.44 -15.18
C GLU A 365 -6.80 -19.88 -15.57
N ARG A 366 -6.14 -20.45 -16.57
CA ARG A 366 -6.31 -21.86 -16.94
C ARG A 366 -6.01 -22.81 -15.78
N LEU A 367 -5.08 -22.43 -14.89
CA LEU A 367 -4.78 -23.18 -13.67
C LEU A 367 -5.64 -22.68 -12.51
N SER A 368 -5.58 -21.39 -12.20
CA SER A 368 -6.22 -20.84 -11.00
C SER A 368 -7.74 -20.99 -10.98
N ASN A 369 -8.40 -20.80 -12.11
CA ASN A 369 -9.86 -20.91 -12.24
C ASN A 369 -10.30 -22.26 -12.86
N GLY A 370 -9.33 -23.01 -13.41
CA GLY A 370 -9.54 -24.27 -14.14
C GLY A 370 -9.24 -25.50 -13.31
N ILE A 371 -8.14 -26.22 -13.70
CA ILE A 371 -7.82 -27.53 -13.13
C ILE A 371 -7.48 -27.51 -11.64
N CYS A 372 -6.90 -26.40 -11.12
CA CYS A 372 -6.59 -26.27 -9.71
C CYS A 372 -7.81 -25.89 -8.87
N SER A 373 -8.76 -25.11 -9.41
CA SER A 373 -9.96 -24.68 -8.67
C SER A 373 -10.86 -25.86 -8.34
N LEU A 374 -11.31 -25.98 -7.10
CA LEU A 374 -12.16 -27.05 -6.60
C LEU A 374 -13.62 -26.89 -7.05
N ASN A 375 -13.82 -26.88 -8.37
CA ASN A 375 -15.11 -26.66 -8.99
C ASN A 375 -16.09 -27.84 -8.73
N GLN A 376 -17.36 -27.50 -8.47
CA GLN A 376 -18.43 -28.46 -8.19
C GLN A 376 -18.56 -29.55 -9.25
N GLY A 377 -18.76 -30.80 -8.82
CA GLY A 377 -19.04 -31.94 -9.66
C GLY A 377 -17.83 -32.47 -10.48
N GLN A 378 -16.64 -31.90 -10.28
CA GLN A 378 -15.44 -32.30 -10.99
C GLN A 378 -14.45 -32.99 -10.05
N ASP A 379 -13.79 -34.05 -10.58
CA ASP A 379 -12.69 -34.69 -9.86
C ASP A 379 -11.52 -33.69 -9.73
N ARG A 380 -10.98 -33.55 -8.52
CA ARG A 380 -9.86 -32.65 -8.23
C ARG A 380 -8.82 -33.34 -7.34
N LEU A 381 -7.56 -33.08 -7.66
CA LEU A 381 -6.46 -33.49 -6.81
C LEU A 381 -6.32 -32.53 -5.65
N THR A 382 -6.22 -33.09 -4.46
CA THR A 382 -6.04 -32.28 -3.25
C THR A 382 -4.93 -32.84 -2.35
N LEU A 383 -4.39 -31.95 -1.52
CA LEU A 383 -3.61 -32.31 -0.36
C LEU A 383 -4.50 -32.05 0.86
N SER A 384 -4.90 -33.13 1.53
CA SER A 384 -5.90 -33.05 2.60
C SER A 384 -5.28 -33.19 3.97
N CYS A 385 -5.71 -32.33 4.90
CA CYS A 385 -5.47 -32.46 6.32
C CYS A 385 -6.75 -33.01 6.96
N LEU A 386 -6.74 -34.31 7.29
CA LEU A 386 -7.83 -34.99 7.95
C LEU A 386 -7.58 -34.99 9.43
N MET A 387 -8.49 -34.47 10.25
CA MET A 387 -8.30 -34.25 11.68
C MET A 387 -9.45 -34.81 12.49
N ASP A 388 -9.12 -35.60 13.52
CA ASP A 388 -10.08 -36.00 14.56
C ASP A 388 -10.02 -34.98 15.70
N VAL A 389 -11.11 -34.28 15.92
CA VAL A 389 -11.19 -33.18 16.90
C VAL A 389 -12.19 -33.58 18.00
N ASN A 390 -11.78 -33.50 19.26
CA ASN A 390 -12.67 -33.81 20.38
C ASN A 390 -13.58 -32.62 20.75
N GLU A 391 -14.55 -32.83 21.63
CA GLU A 391 -15.50 -31.82 22.11
C GLU A 391 -14.85 -30.58 22.78
N LYS A 392 -13.55 -30.64 23.11
CA LYS A 392 -12.76 -29.53 23.65
C LYS A 392 -11.98 -28.81 22.55
N GLY A 393 -12.23 -29.12 21.27
CA GLY A 393 -11.52 -28.53 20.14
C GLY A 393 -10.06 -28.93 20.00
N LYS A 394 -9.61 -30.00 20.66
CA LYS A 394 -8.24 -30.49 20.54
C LYS A 394 -8.17 -31.57 19.46
N VAL A 395 -7.24 -31.40 18.52
CA VAL A 395 -6.87 -32.45 17.55
C VAL A 395 -6.23 -33.59 18.32
N ILE A 396 -6.85 -34.79 18.27
CA ILE A 396 -6.40 -36.01 18.93
C ILE A 396 -5.65 -36.91 17.97
N SER A 397 -5.98 -36.90 16.70
CA SER A 397 -5.23 -37.51 15.62
C SER A 397 -5.37 -36.70 14.33
N HIS A 398 -4.40 -36.83 13.43
CA HIS A 398 -4.49 -36.24 12.12
C HIS A 398 -3.71 -37.08 11.09
N LYS A 399 -4.08 -36.87 9.82
CA LYS A 399 -3.39 -37.46 8.68
C LYS A 399 -3.32 -36.45 7.55
N ILE A 400 -2.11 -36.15 7.09
CA ILE A 400 -1.89 -35.38 5.85
C ILE A 400 -1.73 -36.40 4.71
N ALA A 401 -2.52 -36.27 3.65
CA ALA A 401 -2.53 -37.22 2.55
C ALA A 401 -2.77 -36.56 1.19
N GLU A 402 -2.19 -37.15 0.16
CA GLU A 402 -2.57 -36.88 -1.24
C GLU A 402 -3.92 -37.55 -1.50
N THR A 403 -4.90 -36.78 -1.97
CA THR A 403 -6.28 -37.24 -2.12
C THR A 403 -6.87 -36.87 -3.46
N VAL A 404 -7.99 -37.50 -3.80
CA VAL A 404 -8.89 -37.11 -4.89
C VAL A 404 -10.26 -36.87 -4.29
N ILE A 405 -10.84 -35.72 -4.57
CA ILE A 405 -12.20 -35.35 -4.12
C ILE A 405 -13.09 -34.98 -5.30
N ARG A 406 -14.39 -34.92 -5.03
CA ARG A 406 -15.39 -34.32 -5.91
C ARG A 406 -16.31 -33.48 -5.07
N VAL A 407 -16.24 -32.15 -5.25
CA VAL A 407 -17.09 -31.21 -4.50
C VAL A 407 -18.56 -31.40 -4.87
N ASP A 408 -19.41 -31.66 -3.89
CA ASP A 408 -20.85 -31.84 -4.09
C ASP A 408 -21.55 -30.52 -4.39
N GLU A 409 -21.28 -29.49 -3.59
CA GLU A 409 -21.87 -28.17 -3.74
C GLU A 409 -20.86 -27.04 -3.53
N ARG A 410 -20.95 -26.06 -4.45
CA ARG A 410 -20.31 -24.77 -4.31
C ARG A 410 -21.24 -23.81 -3.57
N MET A 411 -20.94 -23.52 -2.31
CA MET A 411 -21.71 -22.59 -1.49
C MET A 411 -21.08 -21.18 -1.51
N CYS A 412 -21.90 -20.18 -1.25
CA CYS A 412 -21.39 -18.85 -0.96
C CYS A 412 -21.59 -18.48 0.52
N TYR A 413 -20.78 -17.53 1.03
CA TYR A 413 -20.88 -17.07 2.42
C TYR A 413 -22.29 -16.57 2.75
N THR A 414 -22.96 -15.90 1.81
CA THR A 414 -24.32 -15.36 1.99
C THR A 414 -25.33 -16.48 2.19
N ASP A 415 -25.30 -17.52 1.36
CA ASP A 415 -26.25 -18.64 1.44
C ASP A 415 -26.09 -19.40 2.76
N VAL A 416 -24.83 -19.73 3.14
CA VAL A 416 -24.54 -20.45 4.40
C VAL A 416 -24.95 -19.59 5.61
N LYS A 417 -24.67 -18.28 5.60
CA LYS A 417 -25.14 -17.36 6.63
C LYS A 417 -26.66 -17.41 6.75
N ASN A 418 -27.38 -17.23 5.64
CA ASN A 418 -28.84 -17.19 5.61
C ASN A 418 -29.47 -18.52 6.11
N ILE A 419 -28.87 -19.66 5.77
CA ILE A 419 -29.29 -20.97 6.28
C ILE A 419 -29.10 -21.06 7.81
N LEU A 420 -27.95 -20.63 8.32
CA LEU A 420 -27.61 -20.72 9.74
C LEU A 420 -28.36 -19.70 10.61
N GLU A 421 -28.80 -18.58 10.06
CA GLU A 421 -29.56 -17.51 10.71
C GLU A 421 -31.07 -17.60 10.49
N ASP A 422 -31.54 -18.61 9.74
CA ASP A 422 -32.98 -18.86 9.45
C ASP A 422 -33.69 -17.75 8.66
N THR A 423 -32.95 -17.10 7.72
CA THR A 423 -33.43 -15.92 7.01
C THR A 423 -33.89 -16.19 5.56
N ASP A 424 -33.60 -17.39 4.99
CA ASP A 424 -33.93 -17.76 3.60
C ASP A 424 -34.46 -19.19 3.49
N ASP A 425 -35.77 -19.34 3.38
CA ASP A 425 -36.45 -20.64 3.20
C ASP A 425 -36.13 -21.28 1.84
N VAL A 426 -35.83 -20.50 0.81
CA VAL A 426 -35.51 -21.01 -0.53
C VAL A 426 -34.12 -21.69 -0.51
N ALA A 427 -33.15 -21.02 0.06
CA ALA A 427 -31.80 -21.59 0.25
C ALA A 427 -31.84 -22.87 1.11
N LYS A 428 -32.59 -22.87 2.20
CA LYS A 428 -32.81 -24.06 3.05
C LYS A 428 -33.40 -25.23 2.30
N LYS A 429 -34.42 -24.99 1.51
CA LYS A 429 -35.05 -26.08 0.72
C LYS A 429 -34.10 -26.61 -0.36
N ARG A 430 -33.31 -25.74 -0.96
CA ARG A 430 -32.32 -26.12 -1.99
C ARG A 430 -31.22 -26.99 -1.43
N TYR A 431 -30.71 -26.67 -0.25
CA TYR A 431 -29.55 -27.30 0.38
C TYR A 431 -29.94 -28.16 1.61
N GLU A 432 -31.17 -28.69 1.66
CA GLU A 432 -31.72 -29.42 2.82
C GLU A 432 -30.80 -30.54 3.33
N SER A 433 -30.15 -31.28 2.42
CA SER A 433 -29.25 -32.39 2.78
C SER A 433 -27.94 -31.91 3.46
N LEU A 434 -27.54 -30.67 3.27
CA LEU A 434 -26.30 -30.10 3.82
C LEU A 434 -26.51 -29.32 5.13
N ILE A 435 -27.76 -28.98 5.45
CA ILE A 435 -28.09 -28.19 6.66
C ILE A 435 -27.49 -28.80 7.92
N PRO A 436 -27.59 -30.13 8.20
CA PRO A 436 -27.00 -30.70 9.39
C PRO A 436 -25.48 -30.48 9.47
N MET A 437 -24.79 -30.57 8.34
CA MET A 437 -23.34 -30.33 8.27
C MET A 437 -23.00 -28.86 8.58
N PHE A 438 -23.77 -27.89 8.08
CA PHE A 438 -23.51 -26.46 8.39
C PHE A 438 -23.71 -26.14 9.88
N PHE A 439 -24.74 -26.71 10.52
CA PHE A 439 -24.89 -26.56 11.97
C PHE A 439 -23.75 -27.22 12.75
N LEU A 440 -23.26 -28.36 12.29
CA LEU A 440 -22.11 -29.02 12.88
C LEU A 440 -20.83 -28.20 12.70
N MET A 441 -20.65 -27.59 11.54
CA MET A 441 -19.55 -26.65 11.27
C MET A 441 -19.60 -25.44 12.21
N LYS A 442 -20.78 -24.85 12.41
CA LYS A 442 -20.98 -23.74 13.36
C LYS A 442 -20.66 -24.15 14.80
N GLU A 443 -21.08 -25.33 15.22
CA GLU A 443 -20.79 -25.87 16.55
C GLU A 443 -19.28 -26.03 16.75
N LEU A 444 -18.59 -26.68 15.82
CA LEU A 444 -17.14 -26.91 15.90
C LEU A 444 -16.37 -25.58 15.85
N SER A 445 -16.73 -24.66 14.96
CA SER A 445 -16.14 -23.32 14.88
C SER A 445 -16.22 -22.58 16.21
N GLY A 446 -17.39 -22.62 16.88
CA GLY A 446 -17.56 -22.02 18.21
C GLY A 446 -16.62 -22.63 19.27
N ILE A 447 -16.44 -23.94 19.25
CA ILE A 447 -15.51 -24.64 20.15
C ILE A 447 -14.06 -24.23 19.88
N LEU A 448 -13.66 -24.19 18.60
CA LEU A 448 -12.30 -23.83 18.21
C LEU A 448 -11.99 -22.36 18.57
N ARG A 449 -12.94 -21.45 18.32
CA ARG A 449 -12.81 -20.03 18.67
C ARG A 449 -12.68 -19.83 20.17
N SER A 450 -13.54 -20.48 20.97
CA SER A 450 -13.46 -20.42 22.45
C SER A 450 -12.11 -20.93 22.96
N ARG A 451 -11.57 -21.99 22.34
CA ARG A 451 -10.25 -22.52 22.69
C ARG A 451 -9.12 -21.55 22.35
N ARG A 452 -9.17 -20.90 21.15
CA ARG A 452 -8.18 -19.89 20.78
C ARG A 452 -8.26 -18.67 21.70
N HIS A 453 -9.45 -18.19 22.00
CA HIS A 453 -9.67 -17.11 22.95
C HIS A 453 -9.06 -17.43 24.33
N THR A 454 -9.33 -18.64 24.90
CA THR A 454 -8.72 -19.08 26.16
C THR A 454 -7.19 -19.15 26.11
N ARG A 455 -6.61 -19.36 24.93
CA ARG A 455 -5.15 -19.37 24.70
C ARG A 455 -4.56 -17.95 24.63
N GLY A 456 -5.38 -16.92 24.47
CA GLY A 456 -4.98 -15.53 24.33
C GLY A 456 -4.86 -15.06 22.89
N SER A 457 -5.54 -15.71 21.93
CA SER A 457 -5.60 -15.20 20.54
C SER A 457 -6.23 -13.84 20.48
N ILE A 458 -5.58 -12.92 19.77
CA ILE A 458 -6.02 -11.53 19.65
C ILE A 458 -6.89 -11.43 18.38
N ASP A 459 -8.18 -11.15 18.57
CA ASP A 459 -9.10 -10.92 17.46
C ASP A 459 -9.34 -9.41 17.30
N PHE A 460 -8.87 -8.83 16.20
CA PHE A 460 -9.16 -7.46 15.82
C PHE A 460 -10.30 -7.45 14.81
N ASP A 461 -11.50 -7.12 15.25
CA ASP A 461 -12.70 -7.04 14.39
C ASP A 461 -12.85 -5.61 13.83
N PHE A 462 -12.06 -5.26 12.82
CA PHE A 462 -12.24 -4.01 12.08
C PHE A 462 -13.02 -4.26 10.79
N PRO A 463 -14.05 -3.44 10.50
CA PRO A 463 -14.78 -3.56 9.24
C PRO A 463 -13.84 -3.23 8.06
N GLU A 464 -13.78 -4.13 7.10
CA GLU A 464 -13.13 -3.89 5.82
C GLU A 464 -14.04 -3.03 4.93
N SER A 465 -13.47 -2.43 3.90
CA SER A 465 -14.23 -1.62 2.95
C SER A 465 -14.61 -2.44 1.73
N LYS A 466 -15.91 -2.54 1.43
CA LYS A 466 -16.39 -3.06 0.15
C LYS A 466 -16.72 -1.90 -0.78
N ILE A 467 -15.92 -1.73 -1.83
CA ILE A 467 -16.11 -0.68 -2.83
C ILE A 467 -16.94 -1.24 -3.99
N ILE A 468 -18.08 -0.63 -4.27
CA ILE A 468 -18.98 -1.05 -5.34
C ILE A 468 -18.71 -0.18 -6.57
N LEU A 469 -18.36 -0.85 -7.67
CA LEU A 469 -18.07 -0.21 -8.95
C LEU A 469 -19.19 -0.42 -9.95
N ASN A 470 -19.43 0.58 -10.81
CA ASN A 470 -20.28 0.40 -11.97
C ASN A 470 -19.51 -0.26 -13.15
N ALA A 471 -20.22 -0.57 -14.25
CA ALA A 471 -19.63 -1.17 -15.44
C ALA A 471 -18.49 -0.33 -16.09
N ALA A 472 -18.38 0.95 -15.77
CA ALA A 472 -17.30 1.83 -16.21
C ALA A 472 -16.13 1.89 -15.19
N GLY A 473 -16.12 1.05 -14.16
CA GLY A 473 -15.07 0.99 -13.13
C GLY A 473 -15.06 2.21 -12.17
N LYS A 474 -16.15 3.00 -12.12
CA LYS A 474 -16.28 4.13 -11.19
C LYS A 474 -16.92 3.67 -9.89
N ALA A 475 -16.39 4.18 -8.78
CA ALA A 475 -16.97 3.92 -7.46
C ALA A 475 -18.35 4.61 -7.35
N ILE A 476 -19.38 3.81 -7.03
CA ILE A 476 -20.75 4.27 -6.84
C ILE A 476 -21.21 4.14 -5.39
N ASP A 477 -20.56 3.28 -4.61
CA ASP A 477 -20.83 3.14 -3.18
C ASP A 477 -19.61 2.59 -2.45
N VAL A 478 -19.52 2.87 -1.15
CA VAL A 478 -18.52 2.33 -0.24
C VAL A 478 -19.25 1.88 1.02
N GLN A 479 -19.19 0.60 1.32
CA GLN A 479 -19.88 -0.03 2.44
C GLN A 479 -18.87 -0.74 3.37
N PRO A 480 -19.12 -0.78 4.69
CA PRO A 480 -18.37 -1.66 5.57
C PRO A 480 -18.72 -3.13 5.24
N TYR A 481 -17.70 -3.96 5.23
CA TYR A 481 -17.84 -5.42 5.13
C TYR A 481 -17.41 -6.04 6.45
N GLU A 482 -18.34 -6.71 7.10
CA GLU A 482 -18.13 -7.38 8.37
C GLU A 482 -18.06 -8.90 8.18
N ALA A 483 -17.16 -9.55 8.91
CA ALA A 483 -17.10 -10.99 8.94
C ALA A 483 -18.43 -11.56 9.50
N ASN A 484 -18.96 -12.58 8.82
CA ASN A 484 -20.18 -13.25 9.21
C ASN A 484 -19.93 -14.67 9.75
N VAL A 485 -20.99 -15.36 10.18
CA VAL A 485 -20.86 -16.72 10.73
C VAL A 485 -20.20 -17.70 9.75
N ALA A 486 -20.45 -17.57 8.45
CA ALA A 486 -19.89 -18.49 7.45
C ALA A 486 -18.41 -18.20 7.18
N THR A 487 -18.00 -16.93 7.09
CA THR A 487 -16.58 -16.56 6.96
C THR A 487 -15.78 -17.02 8.17
N ARG A 488 -16.34 -16.87 9.38
CA ARG A 488 -15.71 -17.31 10.64
C ARG A 488 -15.52 -18.83 10.70
N ILE A 489 -16.46 -19.63 10.20
CA ILE A 489 -16.34 -21.09 10.13
C ILE A 489 -15.13 -21.48 9.29
N ILE A 490 -15.00 -20.94 8.09
CA ILE A 490 -13.90 -21.27 7.18
C ILE A 490 -12.56 -20.82 7.78
N GLU A 491 -12.49 -19.60 8.31
CA GLU A 491 -11.31 -19.10 9.02
C GLU A 491 -10.85 -20.06 10.13
N ASP A 492 -11.76 -20.49 11.00
CA ASP A 492 -11.44 -21.36 12.12
C ASP A 492 -10.87 -22.71 11.66
N PHE A 493 -11.40 -23.27 10.57
CA PHE A 493 -10.93 -24.53 10.02
C PHE A 493 -9.58 -24.40 9.31
N MET A 494 -9.38 -23.30 8.58
CA MET A 494 -8.09 -22.97 7.94
C MET A 494 -7.00 -22.75 8.99
N LEU A 495 -7.30 -22.01 10.05
CA LEU A 495 -6.36 -21.82 11.18
C LEU A 495 -5.97 -23.14 11.81
N LEU A 496 -6.93 -24.04 12.07
CA LEU A 496 -6.66 -25.35 12.67
C LEU A 496 -5.78 -26.23 11.75
N ALA A 497 -6.07 -26.25 10.45
CA ALA A 497 -5.26 -26.98 9.47
C ALA A 497 -3.84 -26.42 9.37
N ASN A 498 -3.69 -25.10 9.29
CA ASN A 498 -2.39 -24.41 9.26
C ASN A 498 -1.56 -24.72 10.53
N GLU A 499 -2.16 -24.66 11.72
CA GLU A 499 -1.50 -25.02 12.98
C GLU A 499 -1.08 -26.49 13.00
N THR A 500 -1.96 -27.40 12.56
CA THR A 500 -1.72 -28.86 12.57
C THR A 500 -0.56 -29.24 11.64
N VAL A 501 -0.57 -28.70 10.42
CA VAL A 501 0.51 -28.92 9.44
C VAL A 501 1.82 -28.34 9.95
N ALA A 502 1.82 -27.10 10.45
CA ALA A 502 3.03 -26.47 10.99
C ALA A 502 3.61 -27.26 12.18
N GLN A 503 2.76 -27.76 13.07
CA GLN A 503 3.18 -28.58 14.21
C GLN A 503 3.89 -29.86 13.76
N GLU A 504 3.34 -30.58 12.79
CA GLU A 504 3.90 -31.84 12.30
C GLU A 504 5.30 -31.62 11.69
N TYR A 505 5.46 -30.55 10.88
CA TYR A 505 6.72 -30.30 10.18
C TYR A 505 7.78 -29.67 11.10
N CYS A 506 7.39 -28.85 12.07
CA CYS A 506 8.31 -28.29 13.06
C CYS A 506 8.80 -29.36 14.03
N THR A 507 7.92 -30.21 14.57
CA THR A 507 8.32 -31.27 15.50
C THR A 507 9.12 -32.40 14.85
N GLY A 508 8.94 -32.58 13.54
CA GLY A 508 9.71 -33.51 12.71
C GLY A 508 11.06 -32.97 12.23
N ASP A 509 11.42 -31.73 12.54
CA ASP A 509 12.65 -31.02 12.10
C ASP A 509 12.85 -31.08 10.58
N TYR A 510 11.76 -30.88 9.83
CA TYR A 510 11.81 -30.80 8.36
C TYR A 510 12.04 -29.37 7.90
N PRO A 511 12.77 -29.16 6.78
CA PRO A 511 12.86 -27.84 6.16
C PRO A 511 11.47 -27.38 5.75
N PHE A 512 11.07 -26.18 6.19
CA PHE A 512 9.71 -25.69 5.97
C PHE A 512 9.65 -24.16 5.93
N VAL A 513 8.53 -23.61 5.48
CA VAL A 513 8.25 -22.16 5.53
C VAL A 513 7.12 -21.92 6.52
N TYR A 514 7.42 -21.12 7.53
CA TYR A 514 6.48 -20.73 8.58
C TYR A 514 5.97 -19.32 8.38
N ARG A 515 4.80 -19.04 8.93
CA ARG A 515 4.26 -17.69 9.08
C ARG A 515 4.49 -17.26 10.52
N THR A 516 5.43 -16.35 10.74
CA THR A 516 5.85 -15.92 12.06
C THR A 516 5.40 -14.52 12.37
N HIS A 517 5.03 -14.28 13.61
CA HIS A 517 4.68 -12.97 14.13
C HIS A 517 5.42 -12.78 15.45
N GLU A 518 6.41 -11.90 15.44
CA GLU A 518 7.27 -11.63 16.58
C GLU A 518 6.53 -10.87 17.69
N ASN A 519 7.08 -10.87 18.89
CA ASN A 519 6.60 -10.06 20.00
C ASN A 519 6.63 -8.57 19.63
N PRO A 520 5.66 -7.78 20.11
CA PRO A 520 5.61 -6.34 19.86
C PRO A 520 6.84 -5.63 20.44
N ASP A 521 7.06 -4.41 19.95
CA ASP A 521 8.14 -3.54 20.41
C ASP A 521 7.90 -3.09 21.87
N PRO A 522 8.83 -3.34 22.80
CA PRO A 522 8.66 -2.99 24.20
C PRO A 522 8.38 -1.51 24.45
N GLU A 523 9.04 -0.59 23.72
CA GLU A 523 8.86 0.86 23.90
C GLU A 523 7.47 1.33 23.46
N LYS A 524 6.95 0.74 22.36
CA LYS A 524 5.59 1.02 21.90
C LYS A 524 4.55 0.49 22.87
N ILE A 525 4.80 -0.68 23.47
CA ILE A 525 3.91 -1.24 24.50
C ILE A 525 3.91 -0.35 25.77
N GLU A 526 5.06 0.15 26.22
CA GLU A 526 5.10 1.06 27.34
C GLU A 526 4.32 2.33 27.08
N SER A 527 4.44 2.89 25.87
CA SER A 527 3.66 4.06 25.45
C SER A 527 2.15 3.77 25.42
N LEU A 528 1.73 2.59 24.97
CA LEU A 528 0.33 2.15 24.99
C LEU A 528 -0.19 2.01 26.42
N LEU A 529 0.57 1.35 27.31
CA LEU A 529 0.18 1.16 28.70
C LEU A 529 0.05 2.49 29.44
N MET A 530 0.92 3.47 29.15
CA MET A 530 0.83 4.82 29.70
C MET A 530 -0.46 5.53 29.24
N LEU A 531 -0.82 5.41 27.96
CA LEU A 531 -2.07 5.94 27.43
C LEU A 531 -3.28 5.30 28.14
N LEU A 532 -3.30 3.97 28.27
CA LEU A 532 -4.38 3.22 28.94
C LEU A 532 -4.53 3.64 30.41
N HIS A 533 -3.41 3.84 31.11
CA HIS A 533 -3.42 4.33 32.48
C HIS A 533 -4.07 5.72 32.59
N ASN A 534 -3.78 6.62 31.64
CA ASN A 534 -4.40 7.96 31.58
C ASN A 534 -5.91 7.90 31.29
N GLU A 535 -6.37 6.87 30.57
CA GLU A 535 -7.80 6.59 30.34
C GLU A 535 -8.47 5.80 31.49
N GLY A 536 -7.73 5.51 32.57
CA GLY A 536 -8.24 4.83 33.76
C GLY A 536 -8.19 3.29 33.68
N VAL A 537 -7.59 2.74 32.65
CA VAL A 537 -7.41 1.29 32.47
C VAL A 537 -6.04 0.89 33.01
N ASN A 538 -6.01 0.11 34.08
CA ASN A 538 -4.77 -0.34 34.70
C ASN A 538 -4.55 -1.81 34.42
N ILE A 539 -3.56 -2.12 33.60
CA ILE A 539 -3.14 -3.50 33.28
C ILE A 539 -1.77 -3.73 33.92
N GLN A 540 -1.67 -4.82 34.68
CA GLN A 540 -0.41 -5.22 35.30
C GLN A 540 0.32 -6.21 34.39
N LYS A 541 1.49 -5.83 33.92
CA LYS A 541 2.39 -6.69 33.17
C LYS A 541 2.93 -7.77 34.09
N SER A 542 2.73 -9.06 33.73
CA SER A 542 3.18 -10.19 34.57
C SER A 542 4.66 -10.54 34.39
N GLY A 543 5.33 -10.02 33.33
CA GLY A 543 6.72 -10.33 32.99
C GLY A 543 7.48 -9.15 32.35
N GLN A 544 8.68 -9.41 31.84
CA GLN A 544 9.46 -8.44 31.09
C GLN A 544 8.85 -8.15 29.71
N GLU A 545 8.32 -9.19 29.05
CA GLU A 545 7.66 -9.10 27.77
C GLU A 545 6.16 -9.27 27.94
N ILE A 546 5.38 -8.55 27.14
CA ILE A 546 3.93 -8.67 27.12
C ILE A 546 3.53 -9.97 26.42
N THR A 547 2.52 -10.63 26.93
CA THR A 547 1.96 -11.87 26.36
C THR A 547 0.74 -11.56 25.49
N PRO A 548 0.38 -12.47 24.54
CA PRO A 548 -0.86 -12.30 23.78
C PRO A 548 -2.11 -12.21 24.66
N GLY A 549 -2.18 -12.96 25.76
CA GLY A 549 -3.30 -12.90 26.73
C GLY A 549 -3.42 -11.54 27.43
N GLU A 550 -2.30 -10.88 27.76
CA GLU A 550 -2.34 -9.54 28.34
C GLU A 550 -2.83 -8.49 27.33
N ILE A 551 -2.53 -8.64 26.04
CA ILE A 551 -3.13 -7.79 24.98
C ILE A 551 -4.62 -8.06 24.86
N GLN A 552 -5.05 -9.31 24.95
CA GLN A 552 -6.47 -9.66 24.97
C GLN A 552 -7.18 -9.02 26.15
N GLU A 553 -6.62 -9.06 27.36
CA GLU A 553 -7.16 -8.37 28.55
C GLU A 553 -7.28 -6.85 28.33
N ILE A 554 -6.31 -6.23 27.61
CA ILE A 554 -6.41 -4.82 27.19
C ILE A 554 -7.66 -4.61 26.36
N LEU A 555 -7.85 -5.40 25.30
CA LEU A 555 -8.97 -5.26 24.38
C LEU A 555 -10.32 -5.51 25.07
N GLU A 556 -10.41 -6.50 25.95
CA GLU A 556 -11.62 -6.78 26.74
C GLU A 556 -11.93 -5.65 27.73
N SER A 557 -10.91 -5.03 28.32
CA SER A 557 -11.10 -3.94 29.30
C SER A 557 -11.63 -2.65 28.70
N ILE A 558 -11.45 -2.47 27.39
CA ILE A 558 -11.93 -1.28 26.66
C ILE A 558 -13.24 -1.53 25.91
N GLU A 559 -13.75 -2.75 25.90
CA GLU A 559 -15.00 -3.11 25.23
C GLU A 559 -16.16 -2.23 25.71
N GLY A 560 -16.91 -1.64 24.77
CA GLY A 560 -17.98 -0.71 25.04
C GLY A 560 -17.55 0.71 25.44
N MET A 561 -16.27 1.01 25.52
CA MET A 561 -15.79 2.38 25.73
C MET A 561 -15.95 3.23 24.47
N PRO A 562 -16.16 4.55 24.58
CA PRO A 562 -16.30 5.44 23.42
C PRO A 562 -15.06 5.44 22.47
N ASN A 563 -13.88 5.10 23.00
CA ASN A 563 -12.60 5.08 22.31
C ASN A 563 -12.07 3.65 22.04
N GLU A 564 -12.90 2.62 22.19
CA GLU A 564 -12.55 1.20 21.97
C GLU A 564 -11.86 0.96 20.62
N ALA A 565 -12.51 1.35 19.51
CA ALA A 565 -11.97 1.11 18.15
C ALA A 565 -10.60 1.75 17.94
N GLN A 566 -10.35 2.89 18.56
CA GLN A 566 -9.11 3.64 18.41
C GLN A 566 -7.99 3.06 19.25
N ILE A 567 -8.27 2.65 20.49
CA ILE A 567 -7.29 1.96 21.33
C ILE A 567 -6.93 0.62 20.71
N SER A 568 -7.92 -0.11 20.18
CA SER A 568 -7.69 -1.35 19.42
C SER A 568 -6.76 -1.14 18.22
N ARG A 569 -6.96 -0.05 17.45
CA ARG A 569 -6.05 0.31 16.34
C ARG A 569 -4.65 0.71 16.81
N LEU A 570 -4.53 1.44 17.92
CA LEU A 570 -3.23 1.75 18.51
C LEU A 570 -2.53 0.49 18.97
N THR A 571 -3.26 -0.42 19.63
CA THR A 571 -2.76 -1.73 20.04
C THR A 571 -2.24 -2.50 18.82
N LEU A 572 -3.00 -2.57 17.73
CA LEU A 572 -2.54 -3.18 16.47
C LEU A 572 -1.26 -2.54 15.91
N ARG A 573 -1.11 -1.21 16.00
CA ARG A 573 0.08 -0.49 15.55
C ARG A 573 1.34 -0.75 16.40
N THR A 574 1.19 -1.25 17.62
CA THR A 574 2.33 -1.68 18.45
C THR A 574 2.88 -3.03 18.00
N MET A 575 2.04 -3.83 17.31
CA MET A 575 2.43 -5.15 16.81
C MET A 575 3.43 -5.02 15.67
N LYS A 576 4.34 -5.99 15.58
CA LYS A 576 5.18 -6.15 14.41
C LYS A 576 4.36 -6.74 13.26
N GLN A 577 4.85 -6.60 12.05
CA GLN A 577 4.22 -7.24 10.89
C GLN A 577 4.63 -8.71 10.82
N ALA A 578 3.67 -9.59 10.57
CA ALA A 578 3.96 -11.00 10.33
C ALA A 578 4.77 -11.18 9.03
N LYS A 579 5.63 -12.18 8.98
CA LYS A 579 6.52 -12.49 7.84
C LYS A 579 6.65 -13.99 7.62
N TYR A 580 7.12 -14.36 6.44
CA TYR A 580 7.53 -15.75 6.18
C TYR A 580 8.98 -15.95 6.60
N THR A 581 9.26 -17.07 7.26
CA THR A 581 10.60 -17.44 7.71
C THR A 581 10.80 -18.96 7.63
N THR A 582 12.04 -19.41 7.71
CA THR A 582 12.39 -20.83 7.84
C THR A 582 12.46 -21.27 9.31
N GLU A 583 12.39 -20.34 10.25
CA GLU A 583 12.42 -20.60 11.69
C GLU A 583 10.99 -20.69 12.26
N CYS A 584 10.75 -21.72 13.07
CA CYS A 584 9.47 -21.96 13.74
C CYS A 584 9.39 -21.19 15.07
N SER A 585 9.23 -19.87 15.02
CA SER A 585 9.19 -18.99 16.21
C SER A 585 7.77 -18.69 16.72
N GLY A 586 6.73 -19.22 16.05
CA GLY A 586 5.33 -19.02 16.44
C GLY A 586 4.70 -17.75 15.89
N HIS A 587 3.44 -17.50 16.28
CA HIS A 587 2.66 -16.37 15.80
C HIS A 587 1.99 -15.65 16.98
N PHE A 588 2.53 -14.50 17.38
CA PHE A 588 2.09 -13.75 18.57
C PHE A 588 0.58 -13.45 18.54
N GLY A 589 0.06 -12.80 17.49
CA GLY A 589 -1.34 -12.39 17.41
C GLY A 589 -2.34 -13.56 17.49
N LEU A 590 -1.98 -14.74 16.99
CA LEU A 590 -2.79 -15.96 17.10
C LEU A 590 -2.52 -16.75 18.40
N ALA A 591 -1.59 -16.31 19.22
CA ALA A 591 -1.07 -17.08 20.36
C ALA A 591 -0.70 -18.53 19.96
N ALA A 592 -0.26 -18.73 18.71
CA ALA A 592 0.02 -20.05 18.15
C ALA A 592 1.52 -20.37 18.24
N LYS A 593 1.86 -21.53 18.81
CA LYS A 593 3.24 -21.99 18.90
C LYS A 593 3.79 -22.41 17.53
N TYR A 594 2.95 -22.93 16.67
CA TYR A 594 3.27 -23.41 15.33
C TYR A 594 2.29 -22.82 14.35
N TYR A 595 2.76 -22.16 13.30
CA TYR A 595 1.86 -21.63 12.29
C TYR A 595 2.53 -21.54 10.93
N CYS A 596 1.81 -21.94 9.90
CA CYS A 596 2.19 -21.78 8.51
C CYS A 596 0.97 -21.36 7.67
N HIS A 597 1.21 -21.02 6.42
CA HIS A 597 0.16 -20.90 5.43
C HIS A 597 0.20 -22.13 4.51
N PHE A 598 -0.81 -22.98 4.61
CA PHE A 598 -0.96 -24.23 3.83
C PHE A 598 -2.16 -24.19 2.90
N THR A 599 -3.14 -23.35 3.20
CA THR A 599 -4.52 -23.50 2.73
C THR A 599 -4.84 -22.72 1.43
N SER A 600 -3.87 -22.00 0.82
CA SER A 600 -4.17 -21.21 -0.39
C SER A 600 -3.03 -21.22 -1.44
N PRO A 601 -2.66 -22.38 -2.02
CA PRO A 601 -1.56 -22.49 -2.97
C PRO A 601 -1.85 -21.90 -4.36
N ILE A 602 -3.11 -21.64 -4.72
CA ILE A 602 -3.46 -20.97 -5.98
C ILE A 602 -2.98 -19.52 -5.94
N ARG A 603 -3.11 -18.86 -4.79
CA ARG A 603 -2.86 -17.43 -4.64
C ARG A 603 -1.64 -17.06 -3.78
N ARG A 604 -1.02 -17.99 -3.06
CA ARG A 604 0.19 -17.74 -2.25
C ARG A 604 1.30 -18.73 -2.55
N TYR A 605 2.48 -18.22 -2.89
CA TYR A 605 3.63 -19.05 -3.24
C TYR A 605 4.20 -19.87 -2.06
N PRO A 606 4.25 -19.37 -0.82
CA PRO A 606 4.69 -20.18 0.32
C PRO A 606 3.87 -21.45 0.50
N ASP A 607 2.55 -21.39 0.33
CA ASP A 607 1.64 -22.55 0.39
C ASP A 607 2.00 -23.56 -0.70
N LEU A 608 2.17 -23.11 -1.94
CA LEU A 608 2.61 -23.95 -3.05
C LEU A 608 3.96 -24.62 -2.75
N GLN A 609 4.90 -23.90 -2.15
CA GLN A 609 6.22 -24.44 -1.81
C GLN A 609 6.15 -25.49 -0.72
N ILE A 610 5.38 -25.26 0.35
CA ILE A 610 5.25 -26.28 1.41
C ILE A 610 4.49 -27.51 0.92
N HIS A 611 3.54 -27.39 0.00
CA HIS A 611 2.89 -28.54 -0.64
C HIS A 611 3.92 -29.47 -1.29
N ARG A 612 4.93 -28.95 -1.97
CA ARG A 612 6.02 -29.75 -2.56
C ARG A 612 6.83 -30.48 -1.50
N ILE A 613 7.12 -29.83 -0.38
CA ILE A 613 7.85 -30.43 0.73
C ILE A 613 7.01 -31.57 1.34
N ILE A 614 5.71 -31.34 1.51
CA ILE A 614 4.76 -32.34 2.01
C ILE A 614 4.74 -33.57 1.07
N HIS A 615 4.62 -33.37 -0.24
CA HIS A 615 4.67 -34.45 -1.22
C HIS A 615 5.98 -35.24 -1.15
N ASP A 616 7.11 -34.55 -1.11
CA ASP A 616 8.41 -35.22 -1.05
C ASP A 616 8.59 -36.01 0.24
N ARG A 617 8.01 -35.55 1.34
CA ARG A 617 7.97 -36.31 2.61
C ARG A 617 7.06 -37.54 2.49
N LEU A 618 5.82 -37.38 2.05
CA LEU A 618 4.84 -38.45 1.92
C LEU A 618 5.35 -39.60 1.01
N ARG A 619 6.07 -39.20 -0.07
CA ARG A 619 6.69 -40.13 -1.02
C ARG A 619 8.08 -40.62 -0.60
N GLY A 620 8.56 -40.23 0.60
CA GLY A 620 9.86 -40.63 1.16
C GLY A 620 11.09 -40.06 0.40
N ARG A 621 10.91 -38.98 -0.39
CA ARG A 621 11.97 -38.40 -1.25
C ARG A 621 12.89 -37.44 -0.48
N LEU A 622 12.44 -36.86 0.62
CA LEU A 622 13.26 -35.91 1.39
C LEU A 622 14.62 -36.50 1.77
N VAL A 623 14.62 -37.74 2.29
CA VAL A 623 15.84 -38.40 2.72
C VAL A 623 16.51 -39.16 1.60
N ARG A 624 15.73 -39.92 0.78
CA ARG A 624 16.29 -40.80 -0.25
C ARG A 624 16.96 -40.04 -1.40
N GLU A 625 16.45 -38.88 -1.77
CA GLU A 625 16.91 -38.09 -2.92
C GLU A 625 17.72 -36.86 -2.49
N GLY A 626 18.10 -36.71 -1.23
CA GLY A 626 18.86 -35.55 -0.74
C GLY A 626 18.12 -34.22 -0.86
N ARG A 627 16.79 -34.23 -0.96
CA ARG A 627 15.95 -33.05 -1.15
C ARG A 627 15.96 -32.11 0.04
N THR A 628 16.25 -32.61 1.23
CA THR A 628 16.39 -31.81 2.44
C THR A 628 17.40 -30.67 2.28
N GLU A 629 18.59 -30.97 1.74
CA GLU A 629 19.62 -29.94 1.54
C GLU A 629 19.21 -28.93 0.46
N HIS A 630 18.61 -29.40 -0.62
CA HIS A 630 18.07 -28.51 -1.65
C HIS A 630 17.05 -27.51 -1.05
N TYR A 631 16.12 -27.96 -0.21
CA TYR A 631 15.15 -27.06 0.43
C TYR A 631 15.84 -26.09 1.38
N LYS A 632 16.81 -26.50 2.17
CA LYS A 632 17.59 -25.59 3.04
C LYS A 632 18.27 -24.47 2.25
N GLU A 633 18.73 -24.73 1.03
CA GLU A 633 19.38 -23.74 0.17
C GLU A 633 18.40 -22.70 -0.38
N ILE A 634 17.14 -23.08 -0.68
CA ILE A 634 16.21 -22.18 -1.40
C ILE A 634 15.20 -21.49 -0.50
N LEU A 635 14.86 -22.06 0.68
CA LEU A 635 13.70 -21.60 1.44
C LEU A 635 13.86 -20.21 2.06
N ASP A 636 15.06 -19.79 2.42
CA ASP A 636 15.31 -18.43 2.93
C ASP A 636 14.96 -17.39 1.87
N GLU A 637 15.36 -17.62 0.61
CA GLU A 637 15.03 -16.73 -0.49
C GLU A 637 13.52 -16.78 -0.82
N VAL A 638 12.90 -17.97 -0.76
CA VAL A 638 11.44 -18.11 -0.95
C VAL A 638 10.69 -17.32 0.11
N ALA A 639 11.06 -17.43 1.38
CA ALA A 639 10.43 -16.73 2.49
C ALA A 639 10.61 -15.20 2.37
N ARG A 640 11.84 -14.77 2.06
CA ARG A 640 12.15 -13.35 1.84
C ARG A 640 11.35 -12.76 0.67
N GLN A 641 11.38 -13.41 -0.50
CA GLN A 641 10.68 -12.96 -1.70
C GLN A 641 9.16 -12.92 -1.47
N SER A 642 8.60 -13.94 -0.83
CA SER A 642 7.17 -14.00 -0.53
C SER A 642 6.73 -12.86 0.38
N SER A 643 7.50 -12.55 1.44
CA SER A 643 7.22 -11.44 2.34
C SER A 643 7.30 -10.08 1.64
N VAL A 644 8.25 -9.91 0.70
CA VAL A 644 8.37 -8.67 -0.12
C VAL A 644 7.17 -8.53 -1.05
N CYS A 645 6.77 -9.62 -1.73
CA CYS A 645 5.64 -9.59 -2.65
C CYS A 645 4.31 -9.34 -1.93
N GLU A 646 4.11 -9.94 -0.76
CA GLU A 646 2.93 -9.72 0.08
C GLU A 646 2.79 -8.24 0.48
N ARG A 647 3.85 -7.65 1.08
CA ARG A 647 3.82 -6.22 1.43
C ARG A 647 3.53 -5.31 0.23
N ARG A 648 4.12 -5.63 -0.93
CA ARG A 648 3.88 -4.90 -2.17
C ARG A 648 2.42 -5.03 -2.64
N ALA A 649 1.81 -6.19 -2.50
CA ALA A 649 0.39 -6.43 -2.80
C ALA A 649 -0.50 -5.62 -1.86
N ASP A 650 -0.29 -5.73 -0.55
CA ASP A 650 -1.04 -5.00 0.48
C ASP A 650 -1.00 -3.48 0.29
N GLU A 651 0.18 -2.94 -0.08
CA GLU A 651 0.32 -1.51 -0.35
C GLU A 651 -0.44 -1.09 -1.62
N ALA A 652 -0.40 -1.91 -2.68
CA ALA A 652 -1.12 -1.64 -3.92
C ALA A 652 -2.64 -1.72 -3.72
N GLU A 653 -3.13 -2.69 -2.95
CA GLU A 653 -4.54 -2.84 -2.57
C GLU A 653 -5.02 -1.61 -1.80
N ARG A 654 -4.29 -1.19 -0.75
CA ARG A 654 -4.61 0.01 0.03
C ARG A 654 -4.61 1.28 -0.83
N GLU A 655 -3.67 1.42 -1.75
CA GLU A 655 -3.63 2.57 -2.65
C GLU A 655 -4.78 2.56 -3.67
N SER A 656 -5.21 1.37 -4.12
CA SER A 656 -6.40 1.18 -4.96
C SER A 656 -7.67 1.62 -4.22
N ASP A 657 -7.80 1.20 -2.96
CA ASP A 657 -8.95 1.55 -2.12
C ASP A 657 -9.01 3.04 -1.81
N LYS A 658 -7.89 3.65 -1.43
CA LYS A 658 -7.81 5.10 -1.22
C LYS A 658 -8.20 5.90 -2.46
N LEU A 659 -7.75 5.46 -3.63
CA LEU A 659 -8.10 6.10 -4.90
C LEU A 659 -9.60 6.02 -5.16
N LYS A 660 -10.21 4.86 -4.97
CA LYS A 660 -11.64 4.65 -5.21
C LYS A 660 -12.52 5.32 -4.14
N LYS A 661 -12.09 5.34 -2.88
CA LYS A 661 -12.73 6.10 -1.82
C LYS A 661 -12.71 7.62 -2.10
N ALA A 662 -11.56 8.17 -2.52
CA ALA A 662 -11.46 9.57 -2.92
C ALA A 662 -12.29 9.87 -4.19
N GLU A 663 -12.36 8.93 -5.16
CA GLU A 663 -13.24 9.05 -6.32
C GLU A 663 -14.70 9.13 -5.89
N TYR A 664 -15.17 8.23 -5.02
CA TYR A 664 -16.53 8.23 -4.47
C TYR A 664 -16.85 9.55 -3.76
N MET A 665 -15.99 9.97 -2.84
CA MET A 665 -16.19 11.21 -2.10
C MET A 665 -16.19 12.47 -3.00
N SER A 666 -15.49 12.45 -4.13
CA SER A 666 -15.48 13.60 -5.05
C SER A 666 -16.87 13.90 -5.66
N TYR A 667 -17.82 12.96 -5.60
CA TYR A 667 -19.20 13.16 -6.04
C TYR A 667 -20.12 13.75 -4.96
N HIS A 668 -19.63 13.81 -3.69
CA HIS A 668 -20.39 14.19 -2.50
C HIS A 668 -19.86 15.49 -1.84
N LEU A 669 -19.18 16.35 -2.62
CA LEU A 669 -18.60 17.60 -2.10
C LEU A 669 -19.64 18.50 -1.45
N GLY A 670 -19.35 18.96 -0.23
CA GLY A 670 -20.22 19.86 0.54
C GLY A 670 -21.23 19.15 1.44
N GLU A 671 -21.37 17.83 1.34
CA GLU A 671 -22.24 17.05 2.22
C GLU A 671 -21.66 16.95 3.65
N GLU A 672 -22.54 16.77 4.62
CA GLU A 672 -22.17 16.66 6.04
C GLU A 672 -22.35 15.22 6.52
N TYR A 673 -21.44 14.79 7.38
CA TYR A 673 -21.39 13.45 7.93
C TYR A 673 -21.09 13.47 9.42
N GLU A 674 -21.57 12.48 10.14
CA GLU A 674 -21.07 12.13 11.45
C GLU A 674 -19.86 11.20 11.27
N GLY A 675 -18.78 11.48 11.98
CA GLY A 675 -17.56 10.67 11.96
C GLY A 675 -16.93 10.58 13.34
N ILE A 676 -15.88 9.76 13.42
CA ILE A 676 -15.13 9.54 14.65
C ILE A 676 -13.66 9.91 14.38
N ILE A 677 -13.03 10.63 15.29
CA ILE A 677 -11.60 10.95 15.20
C ILE A 677 -10.81 9.63 15.30
N SER A 678 -10.26 9.17 14.17
CA SER A 678 -9.49 7.93 14.03
C SER A 678 -7.98 8.12 14.21
N GLY A 679 -7.53 9.38 14.19
CA GLY A 679 -6.11 9.73 14.39
C GLY A 679 -5.92 11.19 14.74
N VAL A 680 -4.92 11.46 15.58
CA VAL A 680 -4.52 12.82 15.98
C VAL A 680 -3.06 12.99 15.68
N THR A 681 -2.70 14.08 15.00
CA THR A 681 -1.33 14.40 14.59
C THR A 681 -1.05 15.89 14.76
N GLY A 682 0.22 16.28 14.71
CA GLY A 682 0.61 17.71 14.79
C GLY A 682 0.13 18.56 13.60
N TRP A 683 -0.37 17.95 12.51
CA TRP A 683 -0.90 18.67 11.33
C TRP A 683 -2.42 18.59 11.20
N GLY A 684 -3.13 17.83 12.07
CA GLY A 684 -4.58 17.77 12.05
C GLY A 684 -5.17 16.49 12.62
N LEU A 685 -6.47 16.33 12.39
CA LEU A 685 -7.29 15.21 12.85
C LEU A 685 -7.69 14.34 11.67
N TYR A 686 -7.49 13.05 11.76
CA TYR A 686 -8.10 12.09 10.84
C TYR A 686 -9.49 11.72 11.38
N VAL A 687 -10.46 11.72 10.51
CA VAL A 687 -11.85 11.38 10.84
C VAL A 687 -12.31 10.26 9.91
N GLU A 688 -12.83 9.21 10.51
CA GLU A 688 -13.41 8.07 9.81
C GLU A 688 -14.93 8.16 9.84
N LEU A 689 -15.51 7.96 8.68
CA LEU A 689 -16.97 7.91 8.48
C LEU A 689 -17.51 6.49 8.71
N PRO A 690 -18.82 6.31 8.93
CA PRO A 690 -19.46 4.98 9.07
C PRO A 690 -19.23 4.05 7.86
N ASN A 691 -19.00 4.60 6.67
CA ASN A 691 -18.68 3.84 5.45
C ASN A 691 -17.19 3.54 5.31
N THR A 692 -16.41 3.67 6.38
CA THR A 692 -14.96 3.39 6.42
C THR A 692 -14.08 4.35 5.59
N VAL A 693 -14.61 5.45 5.08
CA VAL A 693 -13.79 6.49 4.46
C VAL A 693 -13.13 7.34 5.52
N GLU A 694 -11.82 7.48 5.45
CA GLU A 694 -11.03 8.34 6.33
C GLU A 694 -10.61 9.61 5.59
N GLY A 695 -10.71 10.77 6.24
CA GLY A 695 -10.26 12.05 5.70
C GLY A 695 -9.61 12.93 6.76
N LEU A 696 -8.91 13.98 6.32
CA LEU A 696 -8.12 14.87 7.16
C LEU A 696 -8.85 16.18 7.42
N ILE A 697 -8.98 16.57 8.69
CA ILE A 697 -9.23 17.96 9.09
C ILE A 697 -7.86 18.59 9.36
N HIS A 698 -7.38 19.41 8.43
CA HIS A 698 -6.09 20.05 8.61
C HIS A 698 -6.14 21.08 9.75
N ILE A 699 -5.11 21.12 10.61
CA ILE A 699 -5.06 22.00 11.79
C ILE A 699 -5.34 23.47 11.45
N ASN A 700 -4.94 23.95 10.28
CA ASN A 700 -5.19 25.32 9.83
C ASN A 700 -6.66 25.63 9.53
N THR A 701 -7.55 24.62 9.45
CA THR A 701 -8.99 24.80 9.27
C THR A 701 -9.74 24.96 10.60
N LEU A 702 -9.09 24.63 11.71
CA LEU A 702 -9.58 24.87 13.06
C LEU A 702 -9.30 26.35 13.42
N ARG A 703 -10.33 27.22 13.30
CA ARG A 703 -10.17 28.67 13.41
C ARG A 703 -10.54 29.26 14.76
N ASP A 704 -11.12 28.43 15.62
CA ASP A 704 -11.60 28.82 16.95
C ASP A 704 -10.46 28.99 17.96
N ASP A 705 -9.28 28.36 17.72
CA ASP A 705 -8.11 28.48 18.60
C ASP A 705 -6.81 28.13 17.86
N TYR A 706 -5.67 28.30 18.54
CA TYR A 706 -4.39 27.77 18.13
C TYR A 706 -4.18 26.39 18.76
N TYR A 707 -4.19 25.35 17.95
CA TYR A 707 -4.11 23.97 18.43
C TYR A 707 -2.68 23.45 18.41
N VAL A 708 -2.28 22.76 19.46
CA VAL A 708 -0.97 22.10 19.61
C VAL A 708 -1.20 20.63 19.93
N PHE A 709 -0.38 19.77 19.36
CA PHE A 709 -0.42 18.35 19.68
C PHE A 709 0.11 18.11 21.08
N ASP A 710 -0.74 17.58 21.96
CA ASP A 710 -0.44 17.18 23.32
C ASP A 710 -0.15 15.68 23.32
N GLN A 711 1.11 15.32 23.55
CA GLN A 711 1.57 13.93 23.50
C GLN A 711 1.02 13.12 24.69
N ASP A 712 0.86 13.74 25.86
CA ASP A 712 0.38 13.08 27.07
C ASP A 712 -1.13 12.80 26.99
N ALA A 713 -1.89 13.73 26.39
CA ALA A 713 -3.33 13.59 26.18
C ALA A 713 -3.70 12.88 24.87
N TYR A 714 -2.69 12.57 24.03
CA TYR A 714 -2.87 12.04 22.66
C TYR A 714 -3.96 12.79 21.86
N GLY A 715 -3.93 14.15 21.96
CA GLY A 715 -4.96 15.01 21.43
C GLY A 715 -4.42 16.33 20.88
N LEU A 716 -5.28 17.08 20.17
CA LEU A 716 -5.02 18.48 19.82
C LEU A 716 -5.65 19.38 20.89
N ARG A 717 -4.83 20.13 21.62
CA ARG A 717 -5.28 21.07 22.65
C ARG A 717 -5.22 22.50 22.14
N GLY A 718 -6.32 23.22 22.28
CA GLY A 718 -6.39 24.67 22.05
C GLY A 718 -5.68 25.45 23.17
N ASP A 719 -4.80 26.36 22.77
CA ASP A 719 -3.94 27.14 23.66
C ASP A 719 -4.74 28.15 24.54
N MET A 720 -5.78 28.76 23.96
CA MET A 720 -6.59 29.79 24.63
C MET A 720 -7.86 29.21 25.27
N THR A 721 -8.56 28.30 24.58
CA THR A 721 -9.84 27.75 25.03
C THR A 721 -9.69 26.54 25.93
N GLY A 722 -8.55 25.85 25.86
CA GLY A 722 -8.34 24.57 26.52
C GLY A 722 -9.16 23.42 25.91
N LYS A 723 -9.89 23.64 24.82
CA LYS A 723 -10.64 22.62 24.10
C LYS A 723 -9.69 21.54 23.59
N ILE A 724 -10.03 20.27 23.81
CA ILE A 724 -9.20 19.15 23.37
C ILE A 724 -9.99 18.28 22.41
N PHE A 725 -9.41 18.02 21.24
CA PHE A 725 -9.88 16.96 20.33
C PHE A 725 -9.11 15.68 20.63
N ARG A 726 -9.82 14.62 20.97
CA ARG A 726 -9.25 13.34 21.36
C ARG A 726 -9.59 12.24 20.36
N LEU A 727 -8.78 11.21 20.38
CA LEU A 727 -9.05 9.97 19.70
C LEU A 727 -10.42 9.40 20.15
N GLY A 728 -11.23 8.88 19.23
CA GLY A 728 -12.54 8.32 19.54
C GLY A 728 -13.70 9.32 19.67
N GLN A 729 -13.40 10.61 19.67
CA GLN A 729 -14.43 11.64 19.77
C GLN A 729 -15.30 11.67 18.50
N LYS A 730 -16.62 11.66 18.69
CA LYS A 730 -17.57 11.90 17.60
C LYS A 730 -17.51 13.36 17.18
N VAL A 731 -17.50 13.59 15.89
CA VAL A 731 -17.47 14.93 15.29
C VAL A 731 -18.39 14.98 14.08
N ARG A 732 -19.05 16.12 13.88
CA ARG A 732 -19.79 16.41 12.65
C ARG A 732 -18.86 17.13 11.68
N VAL A 733 -18.72 16.60 10.48
CA VAL A 733 -17.77 17.10 9.48
C VAL A 733 -18.48 17.37 8.17
N ARG A 734 -18.01 18.35 7.43
CA ARG A 734 -18.41 18.63 6.06
C ARG A 734 -17.27 18.32 5.12
N LEU A 735 -17.56 17.62 4.04
CA LEU A 735 -16.60 17.31 2.99
C LEU A 735 -16.19 18.59 2.25
N ALA A 736 -14.95 19.00 2.44
CA ALA A 736 -14.40 20.23 1.85
C ALA A 736 -13.77 20.00 0.47
N ASP A 737 -13.02 18.92 0.32
CA ASP A 737 -12.37 18.52 -0.94
C ASP A 737 -12.12 17.01 -0.97
N ALA A 738 -12.05 16.46 -2.20
CA ALA A 738 -11.66 15.08 -2.42
C ALA A 738 -10.89 15.00 -3.75
N ASP A 739 -9.59 14.71 -3.65
CA ASP A 739 -8.71 14.66 -4.82
C ASP A 739 -8.34 13.20 -5.14
N LYS A 740 -8.92 12.68 -6.22
CA LYS A 740 -8.63 11.33 -6.71
C LYS A 740 -7.15 11.12 -7.06
N MET A 741 -6.46 12.17 -7.54
CA MET A 741 -5.06 12.05 -7.95
C MET A 741 -4.11 12.00 -6.76
N LEU A 742 -4.38 12.81 -5.76
CA LEU A 742 -3.66 12.82 -4.50
C LEU A 742 -4.14 11.72 -3.56
N LYS A 743 -5.30 11.09 -3.87
CA LYS A 743 -5.96 10.07 -3.05
C LYS A 743 -6.26 10.59 -1.64
N THR A 744 -6.66 11.85 -1.56
CA THR A 744 -6.94 12.55 -0.29
C THR A 744 -8.41 12.91 -0.20
N VAL A 745 -8.90 12.91 1.04
CA VAL A 745 -10.23 13.40 1.40
C VAL A 745 -10.03 14.42 2.52
N ASP A 746 -10.50 15.65 2.31
CA ASP A 746 -10.33 16.74 3.26
C ASP A 746 -11.69 17.15 3.85
N PHE A 747 -11.76 17.15 5.16
CA PHE A 747 -12.91 17.58 5.92
C PHE A 747 -12.68 18.93 6.61
N VAL A 748 -13.77 19.60 6.95
CA VAL A 748 -13.81 20.71 7.91
C VAL A 748 -14.85 20.39 8.96
N LEU A 749 -14.70 20.90 10.18
CA LEU A 749 -15.76 20.79 11.18
C LEU A 749 -17.03 21.48 10.64
N ALA A 750 -18.17 20.80 10.75
CA ALA A 750 -19.46 21.44 10.51
C ALA A 750 -19.73 22.43 11.67
N GLU A 751 -20.19 23.63 11.34
CA GLU A 751 -20.59 24.61 12.35
C GLU A 751 -21.79 24.03 13.11
N GLU A 752 -21.77 24.12 14.43
CA GLU A 752 -22.96 23.87 15.26
C GLU A 752 -23.96 25.00 14.96
N ASP A 753 -25.18 24.64 14.46
CA ASP A 753 -26.27 25.58 14.23
C ASP A 753 -26.76 26.23 15.53
#